data_819cc0b13f326d0dac93f1ecfe6f41d4
#
_entry.id   819cc0b13f326d0dac93f1ecfe6f41d4
#
_cell.length_a   1.000
_cell.length_b   1.000
_cell.length_c   1.000
_cell.angle_alpha   90.00
_cell.angle_beta   90.00
_cell.angle_gamma   90.00
#
_symmetry.space_group_name_H-M   'P 1'
#
loop_
_entity.id
_entity.type
_entity.pdbx_description
1 polymer ?
#
loop_
_entity_poly.entity_id
_entity_poly.type
_entity_poly.pdbx_seq_one_letter_code
_entity_poly.pdbx_strand_id
1 'polypeptide(L)'
;MTILELTFATNQLTTTFFNHKLEPLHQKTFPFEALTIEETVPELCQLILAEAAPILGGIVADFPADFFSPEETLALVPQTVIQAFAEQLNTPLLTAAEQAAAPNLLEAFEEKRQYLAWHLDYYGYVPGKNEYAVESLLTVGNGFLGLRGTTPEMTISDDHYPATYIAGLYNTAASEVAGQVVENEDFVNAPDNQHIALKIGDATDWLTISPDTLQQLHRQLNLKTGLFVAEMILKDADNQQIKLTTKKIANMAQPNDYHLQYTFEPLNFSAPITLKTVTDGSVYNYNVARYRNLTAKHFQVTALSAQENKTVIEVCTNQSNLSVRETALITGDFFEKEAIMIQEEAEKIAQVVTVMAHQGTCYTLEKQVFVQASHAEQSWQVPFTPKDSFAAAAQESARAWQTLWQQANITVTGDLMSQKLLRIHSYHLLASASPFSNQAQALDVSITARGLHGEAYRGHIFWDEIFILPFYIQHYPDTAKQLLLYRYHRLEKAKENAAASQYRGAMYPWQSGRDGRETTQKLHLNPLNGHWGEDHSILQRHVSLAIAYNAWLYWHSTQDHEFMKQYGGEMLLEIAQFWNSAATLDDATGRFFIDKVMGPDEFHEGYPDQAESGLKNNAYTNLMVVWLFEELTNILALFSEEEQAQLFAKTQTTSADLARMQQIQNSLEIEVNSDGIIAQYEGYFGLKEIDWATMKEKYGNIYRMDRILKAEGESPDDYKVAKQADTLMLFYNLDKTRVDQILEDLGYQLPADYLEKNLLYYLKRTSHGSTLSRIVHAQLAEMAQFHELSWQLYQEALYSDYRDIQGGTTAEGIHTGVMAATIHVTLATYAGVDTRQKELSICPNLPEHWQALAFQFIHQGVTYQFSLTQTSATITADKDTQLLVQGALIPLTAERPKEVHYQ
;
A
#
# COMPACT_ATOMS: atom_id res chain seq x y z
N MET A 1 27.34 0.81 -23.00
CA MET A 1 26.79 -0.40 -22.37
C MET A 1 27.94 -1.34 -22.06
N THR A 2 28.15 -1.63 -20.80
CA THR A 2 29.22 -2.49 -20.29
C THR A 2 28.57 -3.78 -19.79
N ILE A 3 29.16 -4.94 -20.09
CA ILE A 3 28.76 -6.23 -19.60
C ILE A 3 29.78 -6.67 -18.55
N LEU A 4 29.31 -7.18 -17.45
CA LEU A 4 30.13 -7.64 -16.33
C LEU A 4 30.05 -9.16 -16.23
N GLU A 5 31.19 -9.83 -16.21
CA GLU A 5 31.30 -11.23 -15.83
C GLU A 5 31.87 -11.35 -14.41
N LEU A 6 31.18 -12.12 -13.57
CA LEU A 6 31.61 -12.43 -12.21
C LEU A 6 32.07 -13.88 -12.17
N THR A 7 33.32 -14.10 -11.76
CA THR A 7 33.88 -15.43 -11.53
C THR A 7 34.25 -15.59 -10.07
N PHE A 8 33.63 -16.58 -9.39
CA PHE A 8 33.85 -16.88 -7.99
C PHE A 8 34.85 -18.03 -7.80
N ALA A 9 35.81 -17.83 -6.96
CA ALA A 9 36.70 -18.86 -6.42
C ALA A 9 36.68 -18.78 -4.88
N THR A 10 37.24 -19.76 -4.18
CA THR A 10 37.29 -19.74 -2.72
C THR A 10 37.85 -18.41 -2.21
N ASN A 11 37.03 -17.62 -1.53
CA ASN A 11 37.36 -16.30 -0.96
C ASN A 11 37.90 -15.25 -1.94
N GLN A 12 37.59 -15.41 -3.24
CA GLN A 12 37.98 -14.42 -4.26
C GLN A 12 36.86 -14.23 -5.28
N LEU A 13 36.55 -12.95 -5.59
CA LEU A 13 35.70 -12.55 -6.69
C LEU A 13 36.57 -11.90 -7.77
N THR A 14 36.51 -12.42 -8.98
CA THR A 14 37.10 -11.77 -10.17
C THR A 14 36.01 -11.13 -11.01
N THR A 15 36.15 -9.84 -11.28
CA THR A 15 35.28 -9.09 -12.17
C THR A 15 35.98 -8.88 -13.50
N THR A 16 35.30 -9.18 -14.62
CA THR A 16 35.80 -8.88 -15.97
C THR A 16 34.78 -8.02 -16.68
N PHE A 17 35.18 -6.83 -17.10
CA PHE A 17 34.31 -5.88 -17.79
C PHE A 17 34.52 -6.02 -19.32
N PHE A 18 33.43 -6.07 -20.07
CA PHE A 18 33.42 -6.16 -21.52
C PHE A 18 32.66 -4.98 -22.12
N ASN A 19 33.07 -4.58 -23.33
CA ASN A 19 32.28 -3.64 -24.12
C ASN A 19 31.10 -4.38 -24.81
N HIS A 20 30.27 -3.64 -25.56
CA HIS A 20 29.12 -4.18 -26.29
C HIS A 20 29.48 -5.21 -27.39
N LYS A 21 30.75 -5.30 -27.73
CA LYS A 21 31.30 -6.31 -28.70
C LYS A 21 31.91 -7.51 -28.01
N LEU A 22 31.76 -7.63 -26.70
CA LEU A 22 32.36 -8.68 -25.86
C LEU A 22 33.91 -8.67 -25.87
N GLU A 23 34.52 -7.49 -26.10
CA GLU A 23 35.96 -7.33 -25.97
C GLU A 23 36.27 -6.94 -24.51
N PRO A 24 37.21 -7.61 -23.83
CA PRO A 24 37.54 -7.32 -22.46
C PRO A 24 38.17 -5.90 -22.33
N LEU A 25 37.64 -5.14 -21.40
CA LEU A 25 38.08 -3.79 -21.08
C LEU A 25 39.10 -3.81 -19.93
N HIS A 26 38.71 -4.45 -18.84
CA HIS A 26 39.52 -4.54 -17.65
C HIS A 26 39.08 -5.69 -16.73
N GLN A 27 39.99 -6.19 -15.91
CA GLN A 27 39.75 -7.26 -14.96
C GLN A 27 40.33 -6.91 -13.59
N LYS A 28 39.62 -7.26 -12.51
CA LYS A 28 40.07 -7.06 -11.15
C LYS A 28 39.64 -8.21 -10.25
N THR A 29 40.46 -8.53 -9.25
CA THR A 29 40.17 -9.58 -8.27
C THR A 29 40.11 -8.97 -6.88
N PHE A 30 39.06 -9.30 -6.15
CA PHE A 30 38.81 -8.87 -4.78
C PHE A 30 38.80 -10.09 -3.86
N PRO A 31 39.54 -10.05 -2.72
CA PRO A 31 39.32 -11.01 -1.65
C PRO A 31 38.03 -10.69 -0.91
N PHE A 32 37.31 -11.70 -0.43
CA PHE A 32 36.19 -11.53 0.46
C PHE A 32 36.10 -12.70 1.46
N GLU A 33 35.42 -12.47 2.56
CA GLU A 33 35.08 -13.50 3.53
C GLU A 33 33.58 -13.74 3.42
N ALA A 34 33.15 -14.95 3.05
CA ALA A 34 31.75 -15.28 2.90
C ALA A 34 31.12 -15.42 4.30
N LEU A 35 30.21 -14.51 4.62
CA LEU A 35 29.42 -14.54 5.85
C LEU A 35 27.97 -14.94 5.50
N THR A 36 27.05 -14.00 5.54
CA THR A 36 25.65 -14.15 5.12
C THR A 36 25.43 -13.49 3.76
N ILE A 37 24.30 -13.79 3.10
CA ILE A 37 23.92 -13.09 1.86
C ILE A 37 23.73 -11.59 2.14
N GLU A 38 23.12 -11.26 3.28
CA GLU A 38 22.81 -9.89 3.67
C GLU A 38 24.05 -9.03 3.93
N GLU A 39 25.14 -9.62 4.39
CA GLU A 39 26.42 -8.92 4.65
C GLU A 39 27.32 -8.94 3.43
N THR A 40 27.49 -10.11 2.79
CA THR A 40 28.49 -10.33 1.74
C THR A 40 28.09 -9.69 0.39
N VAL A 41 26.80 -9.81 -0.01
CA VAL A 41 26.36 -9.27 -1.32
C VAL A 41 26.48 -7.75 -1.38
N PRO A 42 26.02 -6.96 -0.39
CA PRO A 42 26.20 -5.50 -0.41
C PRO A 42 27.67 -5.08 -0.47
N GLU A 43 28.57 -5.75 0.29
CA GLU A 43 29.99 -5.45 0.30
C GLU A 43 30.62 -5.67 -1.08
N LEU A 44 30.37 -6.83 -1.69
CA LEU A 44 30.86 -7.16 -3.03
C LEU A 44 30.28 -6.22 -4.09
N CYS A 45 29.02 -5.88 -4.01
CA CYS A 45 28.39 -4.93 -4.93
C CYS A 45 29.00 -3.52 -4.82
N GLN A 46 29.31 -3.04 -3.63
CA GLN A 46 30.01 -1.77 -3.46
C GLN A 46 31.40 -1.79 -4.13
N LEU A 47 32.16 -2.88 -3.98
CA LEU A 47 33.46 -3.05 -4.63
C LEU A 47 33.32 -3.08 -6.16
N ILE A 48 32.30 -3.74 -6.69
CA ILE A 48 32.00 -3.81 -8.12
C ILE A 48 31.64 -2.41 -8.66
N LEU A 49 30.74 -1.71 -7.98
CA LEU A 49 30.27 -0.37 -8.39
C LEU A 49 31.39 0.68 -8.35
N ALA A 50 32.35 0.56 -7.43
CA ALA A 50 33.52 1.44 -7.37
C ALA A 50 34.43 1.30 -8.60
N GLU A 51 34.39 0.19 -9.29
CA GLU A 51 35.21 -0.11 -10.50
C GLU A 51 34.40 -0.03 -11.80
N ALA A 52 33.06 -0.06 -11.72
CA ALA A 52 32.19 -0.10 -12.90
C ALA A 52 32.15 1.27 -13.61
N ALA A 53 32.22 1.24 -14.93
CA ALA A 53 31.76 2.38 -15.73
C ALA A 53 30.24 2.60 -15.50
N PRO A 54 29.74 3.84 -15.61
CA PRO A 54 28.44 4.24 -15.09
C PRO A 54 27.19 3.54 -15.65
N ILE A 55 27.31 2.62 -16.62
CA ILE A 55 26.13 1.94 -17.17
C ILE A 55 26.46 0.45 -17.38
N LEU A 56 26.03 -0.40 -16.43
CA LEU A 56 25.99 -1.85 -16.61
C LEU A 56 24.76 -2.23 -17.44
N GLY A 57 24.99 -2.91 -18.55
CA GLY A 57 23.90 -3.41 -19.39
C GLY A 57 23.41 -4.79 -19.04
N GLY A 58 24.27 -5.59 -18.39
CA GLY A 58 23.97 -6.95 -17.93
C GLY A 58 25.14 -7.57 -17.20
N ILE A 59 24.84 -8.59 -16.42
CA ILE A 59 25.81 -9.35 -15.62
C ILE A 59 25.69 -10.82 -16.01
N VAL A 60 26.85 -11.49 -16.14
CA VAL A 60 26.92 -12.95 -16.26
C VAL A 60 27.64 -13.49 -15.03
N ALA A 61 27.06 -14.43 -14.32
CA ALA A 61 27.66 -15.03 -13.14
C ALA A 61 27.17 -16.45 -12.89
N ASP A 62 28.08 -17.29 -12.37
CA ASP A 62 27.73 -18.55 -11.73
C ASP A 62 28.16 -18.53 -10.27
N PHE A 63 27.31 -19.04 -9.40
CA PHE A 63 27.58 -19.13 -7.97
C PHE A 63 27.80 -20.59 -7.58
N PRO A 64 28.90 -20.92 -6.88
CA PRO A 64 29.10 -22.27 -6.32
C PRO A 64 27.93 -22.62 -5.39
N ALA A 65 27.55 -23.89 -5.34
CA ALA A 65 26.44 -24.36 -4.51
C ALA A 65 26.69 -24.14 -2.99
N ASP A 66 27.95 -24.04 -2.60
CA ASP A 66 28.43 -23.81 -1.24
C ASP A 66 28.89 -22.38 -0.97
N PHE A 67 28.45 -21.42 -1.80
CA PHE A 67 28.85 -20.01 -1.70
C PHE A 67 28.44 -19.37 -0.36
N PHE A 68 27.29 -19.79 0.18
CA PHE A 68 26.78 -19.33 1.48
C PHE A 68 26.37 -20.50 2.34
N SER A 69 26.55 -20.36 3.67
CA SER A 69 26.08 -21.32 4.66
C SER A 69 24.55 -21.33 4.71
N PRO A 70 23.88 -22.49 4.75
CA PRO A 70 22.43 -22.62 4.80
C PRO A 70 21.80 -22.29 6.18
N GLU A 71 22.54 -21.74 7.14
CA GLU A 71 22.09 -21.67 8.55
C GLU A 71 20.89 -20.73 8.80
N GLU A 72 20.63 -19.77 7.94
CA GLU A 72 19.55 -18.78 8.16
C GLU A 72 18.32 -18.96 7.27
N THR A 73 18.47 -19.50 6.06
CA THR A 73 17.38 -19.71 5.14
C THR A 73 17.23 -21.17 4.79
N LEU A 74 16.10 -21.77 5.14
CA LEU A 74 15.78 -23.14 4.73
C LEU A 74 15.57 -23.23 3.22
N ALA A 75 16.01 -24.34 2.63
CA ALA A 75 15.88 -24.58 1.19
C ALA A 75 16.47 -23.45 0.32
N LEU A 76 17.60 -22.88 0.75
CA LEU A 76 18.36 -21.89 -0.01
C LEU A 76 18.80 -22.47 -1.36
N VAL A 77 18.61 -21.70 -2.41
CA VAL A 77 18.98 -22.05 -3.79
C VAL A 77 19.87 -20.97 -4.41
N PRO A 78 20.70 -21.29 -5.41
CA PRO A 78 21.57 -20.30 -6.08
C PRO A 78 20.82 -19.06 -6.59
N GLN A 79 19.54 -19.22 -6.97
CA GLN A 79 18.67 -18.14 -7.42
C GLN A 79 18.49 -17.03 -6.39
N THR A 80 18.52 -17.34 -5.09
CA THR A 80 18.47 -16.33 -4.02
C THR A 80 19.64 -15.35 -4.13
N VAL A 81 20.85 -15.88 -4.34
CA VAL A 81 22.07 -15.10 -4.49
C VAL A 81 22.05 -14.29 -5.78
N ILE A 82 21.64 -14.94 -6.88
CA ILE A 82 21.50 -14.31 -8.21
C ILE A 82 20.57 -13.11 -8.14
N GLN A 83 19.43 -13.26 -7.50
CA GLN A 83 18.46 -12.18 -7.32
C GLN A 83 19.04 -11.05 -6.48
N ALA A 84 19.68 -11.36 -5.35
CA ALA A 84 20.28 -10.35 -4.47
C ALA A 84 21.33 -9.49 -5.22
N PHE A 85 22.20 -10.10 -6.03
CA PHE A 85 23.15 -9.37 -6.87
C PHE A 85 22.46 -8.53 -7.95
N ALA A 86 21.48 -9.07 -8.65
CA ALA A 86 20.76 -8.37 -9.70
C ALA A 86 20.03 -7.11 -9.14
N GLU A 87 19.42 -7.23 -7.99
CA GLU A 87 18.71 -6.14 -7.30
C GLU A 87 19.68 -5.10 -6.74
N GLN A 88 20.75 -5.54 -6.08
CA GLN A 88 21.73 -4.61 -5.48
C GLN A 88 22.53 -3.86 -6.56
N LEU A 89 22.85 -4.49 -7.67
CA LEU A 89 23.52 -3.87 -8.82
C LEU A 89 22.53 -3.20 -9.80
N ASN A 90 21.24 -3.30 -9.52
CA ASN A 90 20.17 -2.71 -10.32
C ASN A 90 20.25 -3.11 -11.83
N THR A 91 20.64 -4.35 -12.09
CA THR A 91 21.02 -4.82 -13.43
C THR A 91 20.63 -6.30 -13.61
N PRO A 92 20.05 -6.72 -14.76
CA PRO A 92 19.72 -8.11 -15.00
C PRO A 92 20.95 -9.00 -14.98
N LEU A 93 20.83 -10.17 -14.34
CA LEU A 93 21.88 -11.16 -14.24
C LEU A 93 21.47 -12.46 -14.95
N LEU A 94 22.33 -12.98 -15.80
CA LEU A 94 22.22 -14.29 -16.44
C LEU A 94 23.24 -15.26 -15.85
N THR A 95 22.87 -16.52 -15.70
CA THR A 95 23.80 -17.61 -15.44
C THR A 95 24.61 -17.93 -16.71
N ALA A 96 25.77 -18.59 -16.60
CA ALA A 96 26.53 -19.05 -17.77
C ALA A 96 25.71 -20.00 -18.66
N ALA A 97 24.82 -20.79 -18.06
CA ALA A 97 23.91 -21.66 -18.82
C ALA A 97 22.89 -20.85 -19.64
N GLU A 98 22.27 -19.81 -19.04
CA GLU A 98 21.36 -18.88 -19.75
C GLU A 98 22.12 -18.12 -20.87
N GLN A 99 23.34 -17.66 -20.59
CA GLN A 99 24.20 -17.00 -21.57
C GLN A 99 24.50 -17.94 -22.76
N ALA A 100 24.89 -19.18 -22.47
CA ALA A 100 25.23 -20.17 -23.51
C ALA A 100 24.02 -20.58 -24.38
N ALA A 101 22.82 -20.51 -23.80
CA ALA A 101 21.57 -20.82 -24.52
C ALA A 101 21.04 -19.63 -25.33
N ALA A 102 21.53 -18.43 -25.09
CA ALA A 102 21.02 -17.21 -25.70
C ALA A 102 21.60 -17.00 -27.13
N PRO A 103 20.76 -16.89 -28.15
CA PRO A 103 21.22 -16.57 -29.51
C PRO A 103 21.79 -15.15 -29.65
N ASN A 104 21.23 -14.23 -28.83
CA ASN A 104 21.62 -12.84 -28.76
C ASN A 104 21.65 -12.39 -27.27
N LEU A 105 22.84 -12.08 -26.80
CA LEU A 105 23.05 -11.77 -25.39
C LEU A 105 22.33 -10.48 -24.94
N LEU A 106 22.26 -9.47 -25.81
CA LEU A 106 21.57 -8.20 -25.46
C LEU A 106 20.07 -8.39 -25.35
N GLU A 107 19.50 -9.20 -26.23
CA GLU A 107 18.08 -9.57 -26.20
C GLU A 107 17.76 -10.39 -24.94
N ALA A 108 18.63 -11.35 -24.58
CA ALA A 108 18.47 -12.13 -23.36
C ALA A 108 18.53 -11.27 -22.09
N PHE A 109 19.40 -10.26 -22.02
CA PHE A 109 19.39 -9.31 -20.92
C PHE A 109 18.11 -8.47 -20.87
N GLU A 110 17.59 -8.04 -22.01
CA GLU A 110 16.32 -7.28 -22.03
C GLU A 110 15.14 -8.16 -21.63
N GLU A 111 15.07 -9.41 -22.10
CA GLU A 111 14.06 -10.38 -21.66
C GLU A 111 14.14 -10.63 -20.15
N LYS A 112 15.35 -10.79 -19.60
CA LYS A 112 15.56 -10.95 -18.16
C LYS A 112 15.15 -9.69 -17.37
N ARG A 113 15.46 -8.52 -17.91
CA ARG A 113 15.03 -7.23 -17.31
C ARG A 113 13.51 -7.14 -17.25
N GLN A 114 12.82 -7.49 -18.35
CA GLN A 114 11.36 -7.49 -18.38
C GLN A 114 10.77 -8.54 -17.43
N TYR A 115 11.39 -9.72 -17.37
CA TYR A 115 10.99 -10.73 -16.39
C TYR A 115 11.08 -10.18 -14.96
N LEU A 116 12.24 -9.69 -14.53
CA LEU A 116 12.47 -9.16 -13.17
C LEU A 116 11.54 -7.99 -12.83
N ALA A 117 11.23 -7.14 -13.80
CA ALA A 117 10.35 -6.00 -13.61
C ALA A 117 8.86 -6.36 -13.49
N TRP A 118 8.46 -7.58 -13.85
CA TRP A 118 7.08 -8.05 -13.78
C TRP A 118 6.85 -9.20 -12.79
N HIS A 119 7.90 -9.69 -12.16
CA HIS A 119 7.79 -10.81 -11.23
C HIS A 119 8.37 -10.46 -9.87
N LEU A 120 7.65 -10.88 -8.85
CA LEU A 120 8.08 -10.85 -7.46
C LEU A 120 8.37 -12.29 -7.05
N ASP A 121 9.64 -12.61 -6.91
CA ASP A 121 10.13 -13.96 -6.63
C ASP A 121 10.68 -14.03 -5.20
N TYR A 122 10.34 -15.11 -4.49
CA TYR A 122 10.92 -15.48 -3.20
C TYR A 122 11.38 -16.93 -3.23
N TYR A 123 12.66 -17.12 -2.97
CA TYR A 123 13.29 -18.44 -2.89
C TYR A 123 13.63 -18.77 -1.44
N GLY A 124 13.37 -20.04 -1.05
CA GLY A 124 13.62 -20.51 0.29
C GLY A 124 12.54 -20.11 1.29
N TYR A 125 12.84 -20.30 2.56
CA TYR A 125 11.90 -20.16 3.66
C TYR A 125 12.61 -19.64 4.92
N VAL A 126 12.09 -18.57 5.50
CA VAL A 126 12.58 -17.97 6.74
C VAL A 126 11.43 -17.88 7.73
N PRO A 127 11.35 -18.77 8.75
CA PRO A 127 10.24 -18.81 9.68
C PRO A 127 9.96 -17.49 10.42
N GLY A 128 8.72 -17.27 10.82
CA GLY A 128 8.29 -16.14 11.64
C GLY A 128 7.84 -14.92 10.87
N LYS A 129 8.11 -13.73 11.40
CA LYS A 129 7.62 -12.46 10.83
C LYS A 129 8.04 -12.20 9.38
N ASN A 130 9.18 -12.73 8.95
CA ASN A 130 9.65 -12.59 7.58
C ASN A 130 8.70 -13.33 6.60
N GLU A 131 8.21 -14.51 7.00
CA GLU A 131 7.20 -15.22 6.19
C GLU A 131 5.89 -14.42 6.09
N TYR A 132 5.41 -13.84 7.17
CA TYR A 132 4.24 -12.96 7.17
C TYR A 132 4.41 -11.77 6.20
N ALA A 133 5.61 -11.18 6.12
CA ALA A 133 5.89 -10.09 5.17
C ALA A 133 5.86 -10.59 3.72
N VAL A 134 6.46 -11.74 3.45
CA VAL A 134 6.42 -12.39 2.13
C VAL A 134 4.98 -12.70 1.72
N GLU A 135 4.17 -13.27 2.62
CA GLU A 135 2.76 -13.55 2.40
C GLU A 135 1.95 -12.28 2.09
N SER A 136 2.26 -11.17 2.75
CA SER A 136 1.63 -9.87 2.50
C SER A 136 1.95 -9.36 1.09
N LEU A 137 3.23 -9.40 0.69
CA LEU A 137 3.69 -8.95 -0.64
C LEU A 137 3.25 -9.87 -1.78
N LEU A 138 3.04 -11.16 -1.52
CA LEU A 138 2.55 -12.12 -2.50
C LEU A 138 1.01 -12.24 -2.53
N THR A 139 0.29 -11.36 -1.84
CA THR A 139 -1.18 -11.34 -1.85
C THR A 139 -1.72 -11.19 -3.27
N VAL A 140 -2.64 -12.08 -3.67
CA VAL A 140 -3.45 -11.90 -4.87
C VAL A 140 -4.76 -11.23 -4.52
N GLY A 141 -5.14 -10.21 -5.28
CA GLY A 141 -6.35 -9.45 -5.02
C GLY A 141 -6.98 -8.91 -6.30
N ASN A 142 -8.25 -8.50 -6.21
CA ASN A 142 -9.01 -7.98 -7.33
C ASN A 142 -9.88 -6.77 -6.97
N GLY A 143 -9.61 -6.17 -5.79
CA GLY A 143 -10.36 -5.03 -5.26
C GLY A 143 -11.60 -5.38 -4.47
N PHE A 144 -12.04 -6.65 -4.49
CA PHE A 144 -13.12 -7.20 -3.65
C PHE A 144 -12.58 -8.28 -2.71
N LEU A 145 -11.74 -9.17 -3.22
CA LEU A 145 -11.07 -10.23 -2.46
C LEU A 145 -9.57 -9.95 -2.38
N GLY A 146 -8.99 -10.23 -1.21
CA GLY A 146 -7.56 -10.32 -0.98
C GLY A 146 -7.21 -11.66 -0.33
N LEU A 147 -6.34 -12.42 -0.98
CA LEU A 147 -5.88 -13.74 -0.52
C LEU A 147 -4.39 -13.64 -0.24
N ARG A 148 -3.97 -13.78 1.01
CA ARG A 148 -2.55 -13.72 1.35
C ARG A 148 -1.74 -14.76 0.59
N GLY A 149 -0.47 -14.46 0.34
CA GLY A 149 0.44 -15.26 -0.50
C GLY A 149 0.95 -16.55 0.15
N THR A 150 0.06 -17.26 0.87
CA THR A 150 0.33 -18.58 1.45
C THR A 150 0.14 -19.71 0.45
N THR A 151 0.77 -20.86 0.70
CA THR A 151 0.46 -22.11 0.00
C THR A 151 -0.64 -22.87 0.73
N PRO A 152 -1.34 -23.82 0.06
CA PRO A 152 -2.48 -24.53 0.67
C PRO A 152 -2.14 -25.38 1.90
N GLU A 153 -0.89 -25.78 2.08
CA GLU A 153 -0.43 -26.59 3.21
C GLU A 153 -0.26 -25.76 4.50
N MET A 154 -0.16 -24.45 4.37
CA MET A 154 0.05 -23.54 5.49
C MET A 154 -1.24 -23.33 6.27
N THR A 155 -1.13 -23.31 7.60
CA THR A 155 -2.23 -23.05 8.53
C THR A 155 -1.87 -21.90 9.48
N ILE A 156 -2.85 -21.29 10.13
CA ILE A 156 -2.61 -20.20 11.09
C ILE A 156 -1.63 -20.65 12.17
N SER A 157 -0.51 -19.96 12.29
CA SER A 157 0.57 -20.20 13.23
C SER A 157 1.40 -18.93 13.46
N ASP A 158 2.50 -19.01 14.19
CA ASP A 158 3.43 -17.88 14.31
C ASP A 158 4.30 -17.68 13.05
N ASP A 159 4.36 -18.67 12.17
CA ASP A 159 5.12 -18.63 10.92
C ASP A 159 4.25 -18.31 9.70
N HIS A 160 2.96 -18.64 9.72
CA HIS A 160 2.06 -18.51 8.59
C HIS A 160 0.71 -17.94 8.99
N TYR A 161 0.18 -17.09 8.12
CA TYR A 161 -1.16 -16.56 8.30
C TYR A 161 -1.96 -16.59 6.99
N PRO A 162 -2.52 -17.74 6.60
CA PRO A 162 -3.48 -17.79 5.53
C PRO A 162 -4.73 -16.99 5.92
N ALA A 163 -5.09 -16.03 5.08
CA ALA A 163 -6.27 -15.22 5.29
C ALA A 163 -6.94 -14.87 3.97
N THR A 164 -8.26 -14.75 4.04
CA THR A 164 -9.13 -14.24 2.98
C THR A 164 -9.81 -13.00 3.50
N TYR A 165 -9.59 -11.86 2.82
CA TYR A 165 -10.22 -10.59 3.14
C TYR A 165 -11.26 -10.22 2.09
N ILE A 166 -12.39 -9.68 2.57
CA ILE A 166 -13.47 -9.18 1.72
C ILE A 166 -13.60 -7.68 1.99
N ALA A 167 -13.54 -6.88 0.94
CA ALA A 167 -13.66 -5.42 1.06
C ALA A 167 -14.95 -5.02 1.80
N GLY A 168 -14.82 -4.25 2.88
CA GLY A 168 -15.95 -3.80 3.70
C GLY A 168 -16.48 -4.79 4.73
N LEU A 169 -15.87 -5.97 4.87
CA LEU A 169 -16.29 -6.94 5.89
C LEU A 169 -15.67 -6.58 7.25
N TYR A 170 -16.47 -5.94 8.10
CA TYR A 170 -16.08 -5.56 9.46
C TYR A 170 -16.99 -6.20 10.50
N ASN A 171 -16.45 -6.42 11.70
CA ASN A 171 -17.24 -6.80 12.85
C ASN A 171 -16.84 -5.99 14.08
N THR A 172 -17.84 -5.50 14.81
CA THR A 172 -17.65 -4.89 16.13
C THR A 172 -17.54 -5.99 17.18
N ALA A 173 -16.53 -5.92 18.03
CA ALA A 173 -16.34 -6.87 19.12
C ALA A 173 -15.94 -6.16 20.42
N ALA A 174 -16.44 -6.65 21.54
CA ALA A 174 -16.06 -6.18 22.88
C ALA A 174 -14.94 -7.06 23.43
N SER A 175 -13.94 -6.41 24.03
CA SER A 175 -12.81 -7.06 24.70
C SER A 175 -12.56 -6.43 26.06
N GLU A 176 -12.09 -7.20 27.03
CA GLU A 176 -11.65 -6.66 28.31
C GLU A 176 -10.14 -6.33 28.24
N VAL A 177 -9.80 -5.05 28.44
CA VAL A 177 -8.43 -4.54 28.39
C VAL A 177 -8.16 -3.70 29.63
N ALA A 178 -7.14 -4.02 30.39
CA ALA A 178 -6.76 -3.29 31.61
C ALA A 178 -7.92 -3.05 32.60
N GLY A 179 -8.86 -4.00 32.70
CA GLY A 179 -10.03 -3.92 33.56
C GLY A 179 -11.18 -3.04 33.02
N GLN A 180 -11.11 -2.64 31.76
CA GLN A 180 -12.16 -1.90 31.06
C GLN A 180 -12.67 -2.71 29.86
N VAL A 181 -13.97 -2.59 29.57
CA VAL A 181 -14.55 -3.15 28.34
C VAL A 181 -14.33 -2.13 27.22
N VAL A 182 -13.57 -2.52 26.20
CA VAL A 182 -13.31 -1.73 24.99
C VAL A 182 -14.06 -2.39 23.84
N GLU A 183 -14.78 -1.59 23.09
CA GLU A 183 -15.42 -2.03 21.85
C GLU A 183 -14.54 -1.62 20.67
N ASN A 184 -14.22 -2.58 19.81
CA ASN A 184 -13.41 -2.36 18.61
C ASN A 184 -14.17 -2.84 17.37
N GLU A 185 -14.01 -2.16 16.26
CA GLU A 185 -14.42 -2.65 14.95
C GLU A 185 -13.19 -3.19 14.22
N ASP A 186 -13.23 -4.44 13.78
CA ASP A 186 -12.11 -5.14 13.19
C ASP A 186 -12.45 -5.61 11.76
N PHE A 187 -11.48 -5.51 10.87
CA PHE A 187 -11.51 -6.15 9.57
C PHE A 187 -11.45 -7.67 9.73
N VAL A 188 -12.31 -8.40 9.07
CA VAL A 188 -12.56 -9.82 9.36
C VAL A 188 -11.77 -10.72 8.43
N ASN A 189 -11.05 -11.70 9.00
CA ASN A 189 -10.59 -12.86 8.26
C ASN A 189 -11.79 -13.77 7.96
N ALA A 190 -12.18 -13.84 6.68
CA ALA A 190 -13.35 -14.61 6.20
C ALA A 190 -13.06 -16.12 6.22
N PRO A 191 -14.07 -17.00 6.02
CA PRO A 191 -13.85 -18.45 5.97
C PRO A 191 -12.73 -18.86 5.02
N ASP A 192 -11.99 -19.90 5.38
CA ASP A 192 -10.89 -20.40 4.55
C ASP A 192 -11.32 -21.57 3.67
N ASN A 193 -11.16 -21.40 2.38
CA ASN A 193 -11.31 -22.44 1.37
C ASN A 193 -9.98 -22.73 0.63
N GLN A 194 -8.85 -22.19 1.09
CA GLN A 194 -7.55 -22.38 0.44
C GLN A 194 -6.83 -23.65 0.93
N HIS A 195 -7.12 -24.13 2.15
CA HIS A 195 -6.38 -25.21 2.78
C HIS A 195 -6.55 -26.55 2.06
N ILE A 196 -5.39 -27.17 1.70
CA ILE A 196 -5.27 -28.51 1.17
C ILE A 196 -4.14 -29.20 1.92
N ALA A 197 -4.41 -30.38 2.46
CA ALA A 197 -3.44 -31.22 3.10
C ALA A 197 -3.23 -32.53 2.32
N LEU A 198 -2.02 -33.08 2.39
CA LEU A 198 -1.63 -34.29 1.68
C LEU A 198 -0.92 -35.25 2.64
N LYS A 199 -1.13 -36.55 2.46
CA LYS A 199 -0.32 -37.61 3.11
C LYS A 199 -0.02 -38.75 2.16
N ILE A 200 1.13 -39.41 2.39
CA ILE A 200 1.67 -40.48 1.54
C ILE A 200 1.45 -41.84 2.23
N GLY A 201 0.93 -42.81 1.49
CA GLY A 201 0.70 -44.18 1.96
C GLY A 201 -0.18 -44.26 3.21
N ASP A 202 0.25 -45.05 4.17
CA ASP A 202 -0.45 -45.25 5.45
C ASP A 202 0.01 -44.29 6.56
N ALA A 203 0.66 -43.16 6.20
CA ALA A 203 1.09 -42.14 7.15
C ALA A 203 -0.09 -41.67 8.02
N THR A 204 0.12 -41.53 9.33
CA THR A 204 -0.87 -41.03 10.27
C THR A 204 -1.01 -39.52 10.14
N ASP A 205 0.10 -38.85 9.93
CA ASP A 205 0.19 -37.39 9.94
C ASP A 205 0.15 -36.82 8.52
N TRP A 206 -0.42 -35.63 8.39
CA TRP A 206 -0.39 -34.85 7.15
C TRP A 206 1.00 -34.26 6.93
N LEU A 207 1.44 -34.23 5.68
CA LEU A 207 2.73 -33.64 5.31
C LEU A 207 2.67 -32.12 5.53
N THR A 208 3.61 -31.59 6.30
CA THR A 208 3.69 -30.19 6.68
C THR A 208 5.01 -29.56 6.23
N ILE A 209 5.04 -28.26 6.10
CA ILE A 209 6.26 -27.50 5.84
C ILE A 209 7.03 -27.34 7.14
N SER A 210 8.26 -27.86 7.16
CA SER A 210 9.15 -27.78 8.31
C SER A 210 10.62 -27.88 7.85
N PRO A 211 11.60 -27.57 8.71
CA PRO A 211 13.03 -27.75 8.39
C PRO A 211 13.38 -29.18 7.97
N ASP A 212 12.69 -30.18 8.51
CA ASP A 212 12.97 -31.60 8.23
C ASP A 212 12.32 -32.06 6.91
N THR A 213 11.21 -31.48 6.51
CA THR A 213 10.43 -31.90 5.34
C THR A 213 10.74 -31.08 4.09
N LEU A 214 10.98 -29.77 4.22
CA LEU A 214 11.18 -28.86 3.09
C LEU A 214 12.56 -29.03 2.45
N GLN A 215 12.59 -29.28 1.15
CA GLN A 215 13.83 -29.39 0.34
C GLN A 215 14.04 -28.17 -0.55
N GLN A 216 12.97 -27.68 -1.17
CA GLN A 216 12.98 -26.50 -2.05
C GLN A 216 11.64 -25.76 -1.92
N LEU A 217 11.70 -24.42 -2.00
CA LEU A 217 10.51 -23.57 -2.09
C LEU A 217 10.82 -22.36 -2.98
N HIS A 218 10.01 -22.15 -3.99
CA HIS A 218 9.97 -20.96 -4.81
C HIS A 218 8.54 -20.45 -4.90
N ARG A 219 8.34 -19.20 -4.56
CA ARG A 219 7.04 -18.51 -4.66
C ARG A 219 7.20 -17.29 -5.56
N GLN A 220 6.24 -17.10 -6.43
CA GLN A 220 6.26 -16.04 -7.43
C GLN A 220 4.89 -15.40 -7.56
N LEU A 221 4.86 -14.08 -7.67
CA LEU A 221 3.71 -13.31 -8.11
C LEU A 221 4.03 -12.64 -9.45
N ASN A 222 3.25 -12.97 -10.48
CA ASN A 222 3.30 -12.29 -11.76
C ASN A 222 2.41 -11.04 -11.71
N LEU A 223 3.01 -9.86 -11.57
CA LEU A 223 2.31 -8.58 -11.44
C LEU A 223 1.46 -8.24 -12.68
N LYS A 224 1.88 -8.75 -13.86
CA LYS A 224 1.19 -8.47 -15.12
C LYS A 224 -0.16 -9.17 -15.23
N THR A 225 -0.33 -10.30 -14.55
CA THR A 225 -1.51 -11.17 -14.67
C THR A 225 -2.22 -11.45 -13.36
N GLY A 226 -1.62 -11.04 -12.21
CA GLY A 226 -2.12 -11.37 -10.89
C GLY A 226 -2.05 -12.87 -10.54
N LEU A 227 -1.19 -13.62 -11.21
CA LEU A 227 -1.02 -15.06 -10.98
C LEU A 227 0.06 -15.30 -9.92
N PHE A 228 -0.33 -15.95 -8.83
CA PHE A 228 0.61 -16.53 -7.85
C PHE A 228 0.95 -17.96 -8.26
N VAL A 229 2.23 -18.31 -8.17
CA VAL A 229 2.74 -19.67 -8.37
C VAL A 229 3.66 -20.02 -7.20
N ALA A 230 3.49 -21.20 -6.62
CA ALA A 230 4.43 -21.78 -5.67
C ALA A 230 4.84 -23.17 -6.12
N GLU A 231 6.14 -23.43 -6.14
CA GLU A 231 6.71 -24.73 -6.37
C GLU A 231 7.53 -25.15 -5.16
N MET A 232 7.28 -26.34 -4.62
CA MET A 232 8.05 -26.87 -3.52
C MET A 232 8.35 -28.35 -3.69
N ILE A 233 9.42 -28.81 -3.06
CA ILE A 233 9.72 -30.23 -2.90
C ILE A 233 9.72 -30.53 -1.41
N LEU A 234 8.85 -31.44 -1.03
CA LEU A 234 8.79 -31.97 0.33
C LEU A 234 9.27 -33.42 0.35
N LYS A 235 9.84 -33.83 1.48
CA LYS A 235 10.15 -35.23 1.76
C LYS A 235 9.49 -35.65 3.06
N ASP A 236 9.07 -36.91 3.13
CA ASP A 236 8.60 -37.52 4.37
C ASP A 236 9.74 -38.19 5.17
N ALA A 237 9.39 -38.85 6.28
CA ALA A 237 10.34 -39.59 7.14
C ALA A 237 11.01 -40.77 6.41
N ASP A 238 10.41 -41.36 5.40
CA ASP A 238 10.93 -42.47 4.60
C ASP A 238 11.73 -41.99 3.37
N ASN A 239 12.07 -40.68 3.30
CA ASN A 239 12.71 -40.01 2.16
C ASN A 239 11.93 -40.12 0.83
N GLN A 240 10.64 -40.30 0.89
CA GLN A 240 9.76 -40.19 -0.28
C GLN A 240 9.59 -38.70 -0.62
N GLN A 241 9.95 -38.34 -1.84
CA GLN A 241 9.95 -36.95 -2.30
C GLN A 241 8.76 -36.67 -3.22
N ILE A 242 8.08 -35.58 -2.95
CA ILE A 242 6.95 -35.10 -3.74
C ILE A 242 7.14 -33.65 -4.14
N LYS A 243 6.95 -33.35 -5.43
CA LYS A 243 6.87 -31.97 -5.94
C LYS A 243 5.44 -31.51 -5.88
N LEU A 244 5.23 -30.33 -5.29
CA LEU A 244 3.93 -29.64 -5.21
C LEU A 244 4.00 -28.36 -6.01
N THR A 245 2.98 -28.10 -6.82
CA THR A 245 2.84 -26.86 -7.58
C THR A 245 1.45 -26.29 -7.32
N THR A 246 1.41 -25.10 -6.73
CA THR A 246 0.18 -24.34 -6.49
C THR A 246 0.12 -23.15 -7.45
N LYS A 247 -1.02 -22.98 -8.11
CA LYS A 247 -1.36 -21.72 -8.80
C LYS A 247 -2.61 -21.13 -8.19
N LYS A 248 -2.62 -19.81 -7.98
CA LYS A 248 -3.75 -19.10 -7.34
C LYS A 248 -3.99 -17.76 -8.04
N ILE A 249 -5.27 -17.43 -8.24
CA ILE A 249 -5.73 -16.12 -8.71
C ILE A 249 -6.95 -15.66 -7.91
N ALA A 250 -7.04 -14.37 -7.63
CA ALA A 250 -8.30 -13.67 -7.42
C ALA A 250 -8.72 -13.14 -8.80
N ASN A 251 -9.85 -13.59 -9.33
CA ASN A 251 -10.23 -13.29 -10.71
C ASN A 251 -10.56 -11.80 -10.87
N MET A 252 -9.71 -11.05 -11.56
CA MET A 252 -9.90 -9.61 -11.76
C MET A 252 -11.14 -9.28 -12.59
N ALA A 253 -11.52 -10.15 -13.54
CA ALA A 253 -12.72 -9.96 -14.38
C ALA A 253 -14.01 -10.35 -13.67
N GLN A 254 -13.94 -11.23 -12.66
CA GLN A 254 -15.07 -11.74 -11.88
C GLN A 254 -14.73 -11.61 -10.39
N PRO A 255 -14.94 -10.45 -9.77
CA PRO A 255 -14.41 -10.14 -8.44
C PRO A 255 -14.90 -11.11 -7.33
N ASN A 256 -16.02 -11.76 -7.51
CA ASN A 256 -16.54 -12.76 -6.57
C ASN A 256 -15.82 -14.12 -6.64
N ASP A 257 -14.95 -14.34 -7.66
CA ASP A 257 -14.31 -15.63 -7.89
C ASP A 257 -12.83 -15.60 -7.51
N TYR A 258 -12.38 -16.65 -6.83
CA TYR A 258 -10.97 -17.00 -6.82
C TYR A 258 -10.78 -18.48 -7.16
N HIS A 259 -9.60 -18.81 -7.67
CA HIS A 259 -9.31 -20.15 -8.15
C HIS A 259 -7.95 -20.62 -7.67
N LEU A 260 -7.87 -21.92 -7.38
CA LEU A 260 -6.64 -22.64 -7.07
C LEU A 260 -6.47 -23.81 -8.04
N GLN A 261 -5.25 -24.05 -8.48
CA GLN A 261 -4.85 -25.29 -9.13
C GLN A 261 -3.71 -25.90 -8.30
N TYR A 262 -3.90 -27.12 -7.83
CA TYR A 262 -2.96 -27.84 -7.00
C TYR A 262 -2.51 -29.11 -7.72
N THR A 263 -1.21 -29.19 -8.01
CA THR A 263 -0.60 -30.33 -8.72
C THR A 263 0.44 -30.97 -7.83
N PHE A 264 0.42 -32.30 -7.75
CA PHE A 264 1.43 -33.10 -7.07
C PHE A 264 2.04 -34.16 -7.98
N GLU A 265 3.34 -34.40 -7.79
CA GLU A 265 4.13 -35.36 -8.57
C GLU A 265 5.05 -36.14 -7.63
N PRO A 266 4.87 -37.48 -7.43
CA PRO A 266 5.82 -38.32 -6.73
C PRO A 266 7.13 -38.42 -7.50
N LEU A 267 8.26 -38.04 -6.90
CA LEU A 267 9.55 -37.99 -7.61
C LEU A 267 10.32 -39.30 -7.59
N ASN A 268 10.22 -40.07 -6.49
CA ASN A 268 11.04 -41.27 -6.28
C ASN A 268 10.27 -42.47 -5.71
N PHE A 269 8.92 -42.40 -5.71
CA PHE A 269 8.08 -43.48 -5.17
C PHE A 269 6.76 -43.63 -5.97
N SER A 270 6.05 -44.74 -5.71
CA SER A 270 4.64 -44.93 -6.12
C SER A 270 3.88 -45.48 -4.93
N ALA A 271 2.84 -44.76 -4.49
CA ALA A 271 2.04 -45.11 -3.31
C ALA A 271 0.66 -44.45 -3.38
N PRO A 272 -0.32 -44.91 -2.59
CA PRO A 272 -1.56 -44.16 -2.40
C PRO A 272 -1.24 -42.77 -1.82
N ILE A 273 -1.85 -41.72 -2.38
CA ILE A 273 -1.78 -40.36 -1.84
C ILE A 273 -3.18 -39.95 -1.46
N THR A 274 -3.36 -39.51 -0.23
CA THR A 274 -4.63 -38.99 0.28
C THR A 274 -4.56 -37.47 0.33
N LEU A 275 -5.49 -36.82 -0.37
CA LEU A 275 -5.70 -35.37 -0.34
C LEU A 275 -6.91 -35.03 0.53
N LYS A 276 -6.82 -33.95 1.27
CA LYS A 276 -7.90 -33.36 2.05
C LYS A 276 -8.01 -31.89 1.69
N THR A 277 -9.12 -31.45 1.08
CA THR A 277 -9.42 -30.04 0.89
C THR A 277 -10.49 -29.60 1.89
N VAL A 278 -10.31 -28.44 2.50
CA VAL A 278 -11.12 -28.00 3.63
C VAL A 278 -11.90 -26.74 3.29
N THR A 279 -13.13 -26.67 3.79
CA THR A 279 -13.94 -25.46 3.94
C THR A 279 -14.04 -25.18 5.43
N ASP A 280 -13.35 -24.12 5.89
CA ASP A 280 -13.11 -23.85 7.31
C ASP A 280 -13.74 -22.54 7.79
N GLY A 281 -14.77 -22.64 8.60
CA GLY A 281 -15.39 -21.53 9.31
C GLY A 281 -14.82 -21.26 10.71
N SER A 282 -13.81 -22.02 11.17
CA SER A 282 -13.24 -21.84 12.49
C SER A 282 -12.11 -20.81 12.55
N VAL A 283 -11.77 -20.19 11.44
CA VAL A 283 -10.72 -19.18 11.32
C VAL A 283 -10.98 -17.96 12.21
N TYR A 284 -9.93 -17.24 12.53
CA TYR A 284 -9.94 -16.09 13.41
C TYR A 284 -8.85 -15.10 13.03
N ASN A 285 -8.95 -13.88 13.51
CA ASN A 285 -7.91 -12.87 13.32
C ASN A 285 -6.67 -13.20 14.16
N TYR A 286 -5.50 -13.24 13.55
CA TYR A 286 -4.24 -13.59 14.26
C TYR A 286 -3.00 -12.83 13.74
N ASN A 287 -3.17 -12.05 12.66
CA ASN A 287 -2.07 -11.40 11.93
C ASN A 287 -1.24 -10.46 12.83
N VAL A 288 -1.90 -9.65 13.63
CA VAL A 288 -1.27 -8.56 14.40
C VAL A 288 -1.07 -8.97 15.84
N ALA A 289 0.19 -9.17 16.25
CA ALA A 289 0.54 -9.71 17.57
C ALA A 289 -0.06 -8.90 18.74
N ARG A 290 -0.09 -7.56 18.64
CA ARG A 290 -0.65 -6.68 19.68
C ARG A 290 -2.17 -6.77 19.84
N TYR A 291 -2.89 -7.40 18.90
CA TYR A 291 -4.35 -7.60 18.95
C TYR A 291 -4.76 -9.01 19.42
N ARG A 292 -3.83 -9.94 19.53
CA ARG A 292 -4.12 -11.37 19.87
C ARG A 292 -4.79 -11.56 21.22
N ASN A 293 -4.67 -10.61 22.15
CA ASN A 293 -5.36 -10.64 23.45
C ASN A 293 -6.80 -10.05 23.40
N LEU A 294 -7.24 -9.63 22.23
CA LEU A 294 -8.58 -9.10 22.00
C LEU A 294 -9.47 -10.20 21.42
N THR A 295 -10.78 -9.96 21.35
CA THR A 295 -11.72 -10.88 20.71
C THR A 295 -11.35 -11.04 19.24
N ALA A 296 -10.98 -12.26 18.84
CA ALA A 296 -10.43 -12.58 17.51
C ALA A 296 -11.41 -13.33 16.60
N LYS A 297 -12.46 -13.97 17.14
CA LYS A 297 -13.50 -14.68 16.38
C LYS A 297 -14.64 -13.73 16.09
N HIS A 298 -14.84 -13.39 14.83
CA HIS A 298 -15.71 -12.30 14.42
C HIS A 298 -17.04 -12.74 13.83
N PHE A 299 -17.26 -14.03 13.58
CA PHE A 299 -18.49 -14.55 12.99
C PHE A 299 -18.85 -15.93 13.53
N GLN A 300 -20.07 -16.35 13.27
CA GLN A 300 -20.59 -17.68 13.53
C GLN A 300 -20.99 -18.35 12.21
N VAL A 301 -20.76 -19.66 12.12
CA VAL A 301 -21.23 -20.48 10.99
C VAL A 301 -22.75 -20.66 11.13
N THR A 302 -23.50 -20.20 10.14
CA THR A 302 -24.97 -20.29 10.11
C THR A 302 -25.46 -21.45 9.26
N ALA A 303 -24.68 -21.83 8.23
CA ALA A 303 -24.95 -23.04 7.44
C ALA A 303 -23.65 -23.62 6.91
N LEU A 304 -23.58 -24.94 6.87
CA LEU A 304 -22.43 -25.68 6.34
C LEU A 304 -22.93 -26.95 5.68
N SER A 305 -22.57 -27.21 4.43
CA SER A 305 -23.03 -28.39 3.69
C SER A 305 -22.02 -28.83 2.65
N ALA A 306 -22.03 -30.13 2.35
CA ALA A 306 -21.27 -30.69 1.23
C ALA A 306 -22.14 -31.63 0.42
N GLN A 307 -21.94 -31.61 -0.89
CA GLN A 307 -22.59 -32.56 -1.81
C GLN A 307 -21.59 -32.94 -2.88
N GLU A 308 -21.14 -34.19 -2.88
CA GLU A 308 -20.12 -34.67 -3.81
C GLU A 308 -18.87 -33.76 -3.81
N ASN A 309 -18.60 -33.08 -4.92
CA ASN A 309 -17.45 -32.21 -5.15
C ASN A 309 -17.71 -30.73 -4.80
N LYS A 310 -18.87 -30.42 -4.20
CA LYS A 310 -19.25 -29.04 -3.87
C LYS A 310 -19.45 -28.87 -2.36
N THR A 311 -18.91 -27.78 -1.80
CA THR A 311 -19.18 -27.33 -0.44
C THR A 311 -19.79 -25.94 -0.42
N VAL A 312 -20.60 -25.65 0.61
CA VAL A 312 -21.17 -24.31 0.84
C VAL A 312 -21.03 -24.01 2.33
N ILE A 313 -20.48 -22.85 2.64
CA ILE A 313 -20.48 -22.28 3.99
C ILE A 313 -21.18 -20.92 3.99
N GLU A 314 -21.98 -20.68 5.01
CA GLU A 314 -22.57 -19.38 5.30
C GLU A 314 -22.16 -18.98 6.73
N VAL A 315 -21.75 -17.75 6.87
CA VAL A 315 -21.40 -17.16 8.16
C VAL A 315 -22.08 -15.81 8.34
N CYS A 316 -22.30 -15.43 9.60
CA CYS A 316 -22.79 -14.10 9.95
C CYS A 316 -21.88 -13.48 11.02
N THR A 317 -21.50 -12.24 10.83
CA THR A 317 -20.68 -11.51 11.83
C THR A 317 -21.45 -11.33 13.14
N ASN A 318 -20.73 -11.39 14.26
CA ASN A 318 -21.32 -11.49 15.60
C ASN A 318 -22.17 -10.28 16.01
N GLN A 319 -21.78 -9.07 15.60
CA GLN A 319 -22.48 -7.83 16.00
C GLN A 319 -22.81 -6.91 14.82
N SER A 320 -22.00 -6.94 13.76
CA SER A 320 -22.23 -6.07 12.60
C SER A 320 -23.32 -6.58 11.65
N ASN A 321 -23.81 -7.80 11.84
CA ASN A 321 -24.88 -8.41 11.08
C ASN A 321 -24.62 -8.45 9.57
N LEU A 322 -23.36 -8.78 9.20
CA LEU A 322 -22.94 -8.98 7.82
C LEU A 322 -22.83 -10.48 7.54
N SER A 323 -23.36 -10.92 6.42
CA SER A 323 -23.34 -12.33 5.99
C SER A 323 -22.35 -12.53 4.87
N VAL A 324 -21.64 -13.68 4.92
CA VAL A 324 -20.78 -14.16 3.85
C VAL A 324 -21.22 -15.57 3.47
N ARG A 325 -21.29 -15.83 2.18
CA ARG A 325 -21.50 -17.17 1.63
C ARG A 325 -20.36 -17.50 0.68
N GLU A 326 -19.72 -18.64 0.92
CA GLU A 326 -18.74 -19.19 0.01
C GLU A 326 -19.21 -20.53 -0.55
N THR A 327 -19.10 -20.68 -1.87
CA THR A 327 -19.38 -21.92 -2.57
C THR A 327 -18.11 -22.40 -3.23
N ALA A 328 -17.58 -23.54 -2.81
CA ALA A 328 -16.40 -24.15 -3.38
C ALA A 328 -16.76 -25.37 -4.21
N LEU A 329 -16.18 -25.46 -5.41
CA LEU A 329 -16.30 -26.59 -6.33
C LEU A 329 -14.90 -27.13 -6.61
N ILE A 330 -14.72 -28.45 -6.40
CA ILE A 330 -13.47 -29.13 -6.76
C ILE A 330 -13.65 -29.99 -8.02
N THR A 331 -12.64 -29.96 -8.88
CA THR A 331 -12.54 -30.80 -10.09
C THR A 331 -11.12 -31.36 -10.19
N GLY A 332 -10.92 -32.40 -11.01
CA GLY A 332 -9.59 -32.97 -11.22
C GLY A 332 -9.67 -34.23 -12.07
N ASP A 333 -8.53 -34.58 -12.66
CA ASP A 333 -8.39 -35.68 -13.62
C ASP A 333 -8.56 -37.09 -12.98
N PHE A 334 -8.58 -37.17 -11.65
CA PHE A 334 -8.73 -38.42 -10.90
C PHE A 334 -10.09 -38.56 -10.19
N PHE A 335 -10.90 -37.48 -10.06
CA PHE A 335 -12.19 -37.53 -9.34
C PHE A 335 -13.27 -38.39 -10.03
N GLU A 336 -13.22 -38.56 -11.32
CA GLU A 336 -14.14 -39.42 -12.06
C GLU A 336 -14.04 -40.90 -11.66
N LYS A 337 -12.90 -41.30 -11.08
CA LYS A 337 -12.57 -42.68 -10.76
C LYS A 337 -12.56 -43.00 -9.28
N GLU A 338 -12.43 -41.97 -8.44
CA GLU A 338 -12.24 -42.11 -7.00
C GLU A 338 -13.42 -41.50 -6.22
N ALA A 339 -13.81 -42.16 -5.15
CA ALA A 339 -14.93 -41.69 -4.29
C ALA A 339 -14.42 -40.56 -3.36
N ILE A 340 -15.18 -39.47 -3.33
CA ILE A 340 -14.95 -38.38 -2.36
C ILE A 340 -15.63 -38.77 -1.04
N MET A 341 -14.88 -38.83 0.04
CA MET A 341 -15.38 -38.96 1.41
C MET A 341 -15.58 -37.60 2.03
N ILE A 342 -16.74 -37.35 2.62
CA ILE A 342 -17.03 -36.14 3.36
C ILE A 342 -16.74 -36.40 4.85
N GLN A 343 -15.94 -35.49 5.46
CA GLN A 343 -15.67 -35.45 6.89
C GLN A 343 -16.20 -34.15 7.46
N GLU A 344 -17.14 -34.25 8.41
CA GLU A 344 -17.76 -33.08 9.03
C GLU A 344 -17.25 -32.90 10.46
N GLU A 345 -16.89 -31.68 10.79
CA GLU A 345 -16.53 -31.19 12.11
C GLU A 345 -17.44 -29.99 12.47
N ALA A 346 -17.37 -29.48 13.69
CA ALA A 346 -18.32 -28.46 14.17
C ALA A 346 -18.44 -27.20 13.28
N GLU A 347 -17.35 -26.70 12.72
CA GLU A 347 -17.32 -25.50 11.86
C GLU A 347 -16.58 -25.75 10.54
N LYS A 348 -16.29 -27.02 10.20
CA LYS A 348 -15.49 -27.42 9.04
C LYS A 348 -16.11 -28.59 8.29
N ILE A 349 -15.91 -28.56 7.00
CA ILE A 349 -16.12 -29.73 6.14
C ILE A 349 -14.84 -29.99 5.35
N ALA A 350 -14.43 -31.24 5.32
CA ALA A 350 -13.36 -31.69 4.47
C ALA A 350 -13.87 -32.70 3.44
N GLN A 351 -13.38 -32.54 2.22
CA GLN A 351 -13.54 -33.51 1.13
C GLN A 351 -12.21 -34.26 1.01
N VAL A 352 -12.24 -35.58 1.21
CA VAL A 352 -11.07 -36.44 1.22
C VAL A 352 -11.13 -37.42 0.06
N VAL A 353 -10.03 -37.50 -0.69
CA VAL A 353 -9.89 -38.43 -1.81
C VAL A 353 -8.53 -39.12 -1.75
N THR A 354 -8.48 -40.42 -2.08
CA THR A 354 -7.23 -41.18 -2.16
C THR A 354 -7.03 -41.67 -3.58
N VAL A 355 -5.88 -41.39 -4.15
CA VAL A 355 -5.49 -41.84 -5.49
C VAL A 355 -4.21 -42.67 -5.43
N MET A 356 -4.12 -43.76 -6.19
CA MET A 356 -2.85 -44.48 -6.39
C MET A 356 -1.96 -43.67 -7.31
N ALA A 357 -0.96 -43.02 -6.74
CA ALA A 357 -0.03 -42.14 -7.47
C ALA A 357 1.22 -42.90 -7.91
N HIS A 358 1.63 -42.68 -9.15
CA HIS A 358 2.80 -43.29 -9.76
C HIS A 358 3.95 -42.30 -9.91
N GLN A 359 5.18 -42.76 -9.70
CA GLN A 359 6.38 -41.97 -9.87
C GLN A 359 6.43 -41.25 -11.22
N GLY A 360 6.75 -39.94 -11.19
CA GLY A 360 6.90 -39.10 -12.38
C GLY A 360 5.56 -38.76 -13.08
N THR A 361 4.41 -39.05 -12.45
CA THR A 361 3.09 -38.72 -12.98
C THR A 361 2.51 -37.54 -12.21
N CYS A 362 2.06 -36.51 -12.94
CA CYS A 362 1.38 -35.35 -12.34
C CYS A 362 -0.11 -35.62 -12.16
N TYR A 363 -0.64 -35.21 -11.01
CA TYR A 363 -2.05 -35.28 -10.64
C TYR A 363 -2.52 -33.88 -10.27
N THR A 364 -3.62 -33.42 -10.86
CA THR A 364 -4.10 -32.05 -10.67
C THR A 364 -5.50 -31.99 -10.06
N LEU A 365 -5.64 -31.15 -9.03
CA LEU A 365 -6.91 -30.72 -8.46
C LEU A 365 -7.09 -29.24 -8.76
N GLU A 366 -8.29 -28.86 -9.23
CA GLU A 366 -8.69 -27.47 -9.38
C GLU A 366 -9.82 -27.17 -8.38
N LYS A 367 -9.77 -25.99 -7.76
CA LYS A 367 -10.81 -25.51 -6.85
C LYS A 367 -11.22 -24.10 -7.24
N GLN A 368 -12.52 -23.95 -7.57
CA GLN A 368 -13.14 -22.64 -7.75
C GLN A 368 -13.90 -22.28 -6.48
N VAL A 369 -13.76 -21.08 -5.99
CA VAL A 369 -14.50 -20.56 -4.83
C VAL A 369 -15.20 -19.26 -5.23
N PHE A 370 -16.52 -19.25 -5.04
CA PHE A 370 -17.37 -18.10 -5.29
C PHE A 370 -17.80 -17.48 -3.96
N VAL A 371 -17.47 -16.21 -3.75
CA VAL A 371 -17.66 -15.49 -2.49
C VAL A 371 -18.71 -14.40 -2.67
N GLN A 372 -19.67 -14.36 -1.78
CA GLN A 372 -20.69 -13.31 -1.71
C GLN A 372 -20.72 -12.73 -0.29
N ALA A 373 -20.83 -11.41 -0.20
CA ALA A 373 -21.05 -10.70 1.06
C ALA A 373 -22.28 -9.81 0.94
N SER A 374 -23.06 -9.71 2.02
CA SER A 374 -24.26 -8.87 2.04
C SER A 374 -24.63 -8.48 3.47
N HIS A 375 -25.56 -7.55 3.62
CA HIS A 375 -26.25 -7.37 4.88
C HIS A 375 -27.15 -8.61 5.15
N ALA A 376 -27.22 -9.08 6.39
CA ALA A 376 -27.86 -10.34 6.75
C ALA A 376 -29.36 -10.45 6.34
N GLU A 377 -30.02 -9.33 6.11
CA GLU A 377 -31.42 -9.28 5.67
C GLU A 377 -31.60 -9.38 4.14
N GLN A 378 -30.50 -9.37 3.38
CA GLN A 378 -30.53 -9.43 1.92
C GLN A 378 -30.38 -10.87 1.43
N SER A 379 -31.11 -11.23 0.36
CA SER A 379 -30.95 -12.54 -0.30
C SER A 379 -29.70 -12.56 -1.20
N TRP A 380 -29.08 -13.74 -1.36
CA TRP A 380 -27.97 -13.95 -2.29
C TRP A 380 -28.45 -13.70 -3.74
N GLN A 381 -27.87 -12.68 -4.38
CA GLN A 381 -28.40 -12.18 -5.66
C GLN A 381 -27.69 -12.76 -6.88
N VAL A 382 -26.43 -13.16 -6.74
CA VAL A 382 -25.61 -13.63 -7.87
C VAL A 382 -25.52 -15.15 -7.83
N PRO A 383 -25.93 -15.87 -8.88
CA PRO A 383 -25.81 -17.32 -8.92
C PRO A 383 -24.35 -17.73 -9.13
N PHE A 384 -23.94 -18.82 -8.47
CA PHE A 384 -22.66 -19.46 -8.74
C PHE A 384 -22.64 -20.04 -10.15
N THR A 385 -21.63 -19.69 -10.94
CA THR A 385 -21.42 -20.22 -12.30
C THR A 385 -20.07 -20.92 -12.37
N PRO A 386 -20.03 -22.25 -12.53
CA PRO A 386 -18.78 -22.97 -12.70
C PRO A 386 -18.00 -22.50 -13.93
N LYS A 387 -16.69 -22.40 -13.81
CA LYS A 387 -15.77 -22.19 -14.94
C LYS A 387 -15.31 -23.55 -15.47
N ASP A 388 -15.02 -23.59 -16.78
CA ASP A 388 -14.57 -24.82 -17.44
C ASP A 388 -13.22 -25.34 -16.91
N SER A 389 -12.33 -24.45 -16.51
CA SER A 389 -11.01 -24.79 -15.95
C SER A 389 -10.34 -23.59 -15.29
N PHE A 390 -9.31 -23.87 -14.47
CA PHE A 390 -8.40 -22.85 -13.94
C PHE A 390 -7.76 -22.02 -15.07
N ALA A 391 -7.35 -22.67 -16.15
CA ALA A 391 -6.70 -21.98 -17.28
C ALA A 391 -7.62 -20.95 -17.94
N ALA A 392 -8.92 -21.26 -18.07
CA ALA A 392 -9.92 -20.34 -18.61
C ALA A 392 -10.11 -19.12 -17.70
N ALA A 393 -10.24 -19.34 -16.39
CA ALA A 393 -10.36 -18.28 -15.40
C ALA A 393 -9.10 -17.40 -15.35
N ALA A 394 -7.91 -18.02 -15.38
CA ALA A 394 -6.64 -17.30 -15.39
C ALA A 394 -6.46 -16.43 -16.64
N GLN A 395 -6.88 -16.90 -17.81
CA GLN A 395 -6.85 -16.14 -19.05
C GLN A 395 -7.83 -14.95 -19.01
N GLU A 396 -9.02 -15.15 -18.48
CA GLU A 396 -10.03 -14.08 -18.29
C GLU A 396 -9.48 -12.99 -17.36
N SER A 397 -8.94 -13.38 -16.21
CA SER A 397 -8.31 -12.48 -15.24
C SER A 397 -7.11 -11.72 -15.85
N ALA A 398 -6.24 -12.42 -16.57
CA ALA A 398 -5.07 -11.80 -17.23
C ALA A 398 -5.47 -10.73 -18.26
N ARG A 399 -6.57 -10.90 -18.98
CA ARG A 399 -7.09 -9.87 -19.92
C ARG A 399 -7.59 -8.63 -19.15
N ALA A 400 -8.26 -8.82 -18.02
CA ALA A 400 -8.69 -7.71 -17.17
C ALA A 400 -7.48 -6.95 -16.60
N TRP A 401 -6.47 -7.65 -16.10
CA TRP A 401 -5.19 -7.05 -15.69
C TRP A 401 -4.51 -6.28 -16.82
N GLN A 402 -4.50 -6.82 -18.04
CA GLN A 402 -3.94 -6.13 -19.20
C GLN A 402 -4.65 -4.79 -19.47
N THR A 403 -5.97 -4.74 -19.33
CA THR A 403 -6.74 -3.49 -19.45
C THR A 403 -6.34 -2.48 -18.38
N LEU A 404 -6.17 -2.93 -17.12
CA LEU A 404 -5.70 -2.05 -16.04
C LEU A 404 -4.28 -1.52 -16.34
N TRP A 405 -3.36 -2.37 -16.74
CA TRP A 405 -1.99 -1.97 -17.06
C TRP A 405 -1.89 -1.03 -18.26
N GLN A 406 -2.81 -1.10 -19.22
CA GLN A 406 -2.85 -0.11 -20.31
C GLN A 406 -3.04 1.31 -19.78
N GLN A 407 -3.73 1.47 -18.65
CA GLN A 407 -4.02 2.78 -18.07
C GLN A 407 -3.00 3.24 -17.00
N ALA A 408 -2.49 2.32 -16.18
CA ALA A 408 -1.68 2.68 -15.01
C ALA A 408 -0.19 2.29 -15.10
N ASN A 409 0.28 1.72 -16.22
CA ASN A 409 1.68 1.34 -16.33
C ASN A 409 2.58 2.57 -16.45
N ILE A 410 3.55 2.66 -15.55
CA ILE A 410 4.64 3.62 -15.61
C ILE A 410 5.89 2.88 -16.04
N THR A 411 6.59 3.36 -17.06
CA THR A 411 7.80 2.75 -17.58
C THR A 411 9.01 3.64 -17.28
N VAL A 412 9.92 3.13 -16.47
CA VAL A 412 11.22 3.74 -16.17
C VAL A 412 12.30 3.00 -16.96
N THR A 413 13.11 3.75 -17.72
CA THR A 413 14.27 3.21 -18.43
C THR A 413 15.55 3.63 -17.72
N GLY A 414 16.48 2.70 -17.53
CA GLY A 414 17.77 2.96 -16.89
C GLY A 414 17.85 2.52 -15.42
N ASP A 415 16.72 2.27 -14.77
CA ASP A 415 16.64 1.83 -13.38
C ASP A 415 15.65 0.66 -13.23
N LEU A 416 16.19 -0.55 -13.08
CA LEU A 416 15.41 -1.79 -12.99
C LEU A 416 14.56 -1.82 -11.71
N MET A 417 15.15 -1.38 -10.58
CA MET A 417 14.45 -1.47 -9.29
C MET A 417 13.35 -0.43 -9.17
N SER A 418 13.55 0.80 -9.62
CA SER A 418 12.46 1.78 -9.72
C SER A 418 11.31 1.24 -10.58
N GLN A 419 11.62 0.63 -11.72
CA GLN A 419 10.61 0.02 -12.58
C GLN A 419 9.84 -1.11 -11.89
N LYS A 420 10.54 -2.03 -11.21
CA LYS A 420 9.96 -3.16 -10.49
C LYS A 420 9.05 -2.66 -9.36
N LEU A 421 9.55 -1.75 -8.53
CA LEU A 421 8.84 -1.28 -7.33
C LEU A 421 7.61 -0.45 -7.67
N LEU A 422 7.66 0.43 -8.67
CA LEU A 422 6.48 1.15 -9.14
C LEU A 422 5.39 0.20 -9.66
N ARG A 423 5.74 -0.90 -10.30
CA ARG A 423 4.78 -1.93 -10.71
C ARG A 423 4.20 -2.70 -9.52
N ILE A 424 5.02 -3.04 -8.52
CA ILE A 424 4.55 -3.64 -7.26
C ILE A 424 3.52 -2.71 -6.61
N HIS A 425 3.82 -1.41 -6.50
CA HIS A 425 2.92 -0.43 -5.90
C HIS A 425 1.60 -0.31 -6.66
N SER A 426 1.66 -0.16 -7.99
CA SER A 426 0.44 -0.12 -8.83
C SER A 426 -0.38 -1.41 -8.74
N TYR A 427 0.29 -2.56 -8.72
CA TYR A 427 -0.38 -3.86 -8.56
C TYR A 427 -1.17 -3.93 -7.25
N HIS A 428 -0.54 -3.59 -6.12
CA HIS A 428 -1.18 -3.69 -4.81
C HIS A 428 -2.32 -2.68 -4.61
N LEU A 429 -2.21 -1.49 -5.20
CA LEU A 429 -3.34 -0.55 -5.24
C LEU A 429 -4.51 -1.15 -6.02
N LEU A 430 -4.29 -1.66 -7.22
CA LEU A 430 -5.32 -2.28 -8.06
C LEU A 430 -5.88 -3.58 -7.47
N ALA A 431 -5.07 -4.32 -6.71
CA ALA A 431 -5.52 -5.48 -5.93
C ALA A 431 -6.41 -5.07 -4.74
N SER A 432 -6.28 -3.83 -4.23
CA SER A 432 -7.06 -3.29 -3.11
C SER A 432 -8.35 -2.59 -3.54
N ALA A 433 -8.38 -1.96 -4.71
CA ALA A 433 -9.59 -1.43 -5.37
C ALA A 433 -9.37 -1.38 -6.88
N SER A 434 -10.39 -1.72 -7.67
CA SER A 434 -10.29 -1.74 -9.12
C SER A 434 -11.60 -1.34 -9.79
N PRO A 435 -11.58 -0.88 -11.05
CA PRO A 435 -12.80 -0.63 -11.81
C PRO A 435 -13.72 -1.86 -11.92
N PHE A 436 -13.14 -3.07 -11.92
CA PHE A 436 -13.90 -4.31 -12.02
C PHE A 436 -14.64 -4.65 -10.73
N SER A 437 -14.13 -4.25 -9.57
CA SER A 437 -14.78 -4.52 -8.28
C SER A 437 -15.88 -3.53 -7.92
N ASN A 438 -15.93 -2.35 -8.53
CA ASN A 438 -16.89 -1.29 -8.19
C ASN A 438 -18.36 -1.76 -8.23
N GLN A 439 -18.71 -2.66 -9.14
CA GLN A 439 -20.07 -3.19 -9.30
C GLN A 439 -20.34 -4.41 -8.42
N ALA A 440 -19.30 -5.11 -7.96
CA ALA A 440 -19.40 -6.33 -7.16
C ALA A 440 -19.48 -6.04 -5.65
N GLN A 441 -19.17 -4.83 -5.22
CA GLN A 441 -19.16 -4.45 -3.82
C GLN A 441 -20.57 -4.30 -3.28
N ALA A 442 -21.07 -5.34 -2.61
CA ALA A 442 -22.31 -5.26 -1.83
C ALA A 442 -22.14 -4.51 -0.50
N LEU A 443 -20.90 -4.38 -0.02
CA LEU A 443 -20.51 -3.64 1.18
C LEU A 443 -19.78 -2.38 0.76
N ASP A 444 -20.27 -1.22 1.20
CA ASP A 444 -19.70 0.09 0.89
C ASP A 444 -18.42 0.35 1.68
N VAL A 445 -17.32 0.57 1.00
CA VAL A 445 -15.98 0.76 1.60
C VAL A 445 -15.08 1.63 0.71
N SER A 446 -14.09 2.28 1.34
CA SER A 446 -12.93 2.88 0.67
C SER A 446 -11.67 2.01 0.88
N ILE A 447 -10.50 2.50 0.47
CA ILE A 447 -9.24 1.76 0.64
C ILE A 447 -8.73 1.91 2.06
N THR A 448 -8.46 0.77 2.70
CA THR A 448 -7.83 0.73 4.02
C THR A 448 -6.35 1.09 3.94
N ALA A 449 -5.77 1.54 5.05
CA ALA A 449 -4.34 1.85 5.13
C ALA A 449 -3.42 0.66 4.81
N ARG A 450 -3.95 -0.58 4.90
CA ARG A 450 -3.23 -1.84 4.65
C ARG A 450 -3.76 -2.64 3.45
N GLY A 451 -4.64 -2.06 2.65
CA GLY A 451 -5.28 -2.76 1.54
C GLY A 451 -6.05 -4.00 2.00
N LEU A 452 -6.11 -5.01 1.15
CA LEU A 452 -6.69 -6.33 1.45
C LEU A 452 -5.58 -7.36 1.80
N HIS A 453 -4.54 -6.92 2.56
CA HIS A 453 -3.30 -7.69 2.75
C HIS A 453 -3.00 -8.04 4.21
N GLY A 454 -3.68 -7.41 5.16
CA GLY A 454 -3.45 -7.61 6.59
C GLY A 454 -4.37 -6.80 7.49
N GLU A 455 -4.20 -6.96 8.79
CA GLU A 455 -5.11 -6.48 9.84
C GLU A 455 -4.59 -5.27 10.63
N ALA A 456 -3.39 -4.75 10.32
CA ALA A 456 -2.91 -3.58 11.04
C ALA A 456 -3.86 -2.40 10.89
N TYR A 457 -3.90 -1.56 11.91
CA TYR A 457 -4.90 -0.50 12.04
C TYR A 457 -6.35 -1.01 11.96
N ARG A 458 -6.57 -2.30 12.28
CA ARG A 458 -7.88 -2.98 12.21
C ARG A 458 -8.54 -2.91 10.82
N GLY A 459 -7.73 -2.70 9.76
CA GLY A 459 -8.22 -2.50 8.40
C GLY A 459 -9.03 -1.22 8.23
N HIS A 460 -8.81 -0.20 9.06
CA HIS A 460 -9.55 1.06 8.97
C HIS A 460 -9.05 1.96 7.85
N ILE A 461 -9.89 2.93 7.52
CA ILE A 461 -9.68 3.97 6.54
C ILE A 461 -9.34 5.26 7.27
N PHE A 462 -8.20 5.85 6.90
CA PHE A 462 -7.63 7.05 7.52
C PHE A 462 -7.53 8.20 6.53
N TRP A 463 -6.74 9.19 6.87
CA TRP A 463 -6.37 10.27 5.98
C TRP A 463 -5.44 9.84 4.83
N ASP A 464 -4.93 8.61 4.87
CA ASP A 464 -4.12 7.99 3.81
C ASP A 464 -4.76 8.14 2.42
N GLU A 465 -6.06 8.31 2.34
CA GLU A 465 -6.78 8.64 1.10
C GLU A 465 -6.22 9.88 0.39
N ILE A 466 -5.58 10.82 1.11
CA ILE A 466 -4.98 12.02 0.50
C ILE A 466 -3.76 11.66 -0.37
N PHE A 467 -3.10 10.55 -0.07
CA PHE A 467 -2.00 9.97 -0.84
C PHE A 467 -2.51 9.01 -1.91
N ILE A 468 -3.60 8.28 -1.63
CA ILE A 468 -4.11 7.18 -2.46
C ILE A 468 -4.98 7.69 -3.60
N LEU A 469 -5.90 8.61 -3.34
CA LEU A 469 -6.89 9.05 -4.33
C LEU A 469 -6.30 9.72 -5.56
N PRO A 470 -5.18 10.47 -5.50
CA PRO A 470 -4.55 11.00 -6.71
C PRO A 470 -4.26 9.95 -7.78
N PHE A 471 -3.83 8.73 -7.39
CA PHE A 471 -3.64 7.61 -8.31
C PHE A 471 -4.94 7.24 -9.04
N TYR A 472 -6.04 7.06 -8.29
CA TYR A 472 -7.32 6.70 -8.91
C TYR A 472 -7.94 7.85 -9.70
N ILE A 473 -7.81 9.09 -9.24
CA ILE A 473 -8.30 10.27 -9.96
C ILE A 473 -7.64 10.38 -11.33
N GLN A 474 -6.35 10.12 -11.41
CA GLN A 474 -5.57 10.24 -12.64
C GLN A 474 -5.73 9.05 -13.60
N HIS A 475 -5.94 7.84 -13.06
CA HIS A 475 -5.97 6.62 -13.87
C HIS A 475 -7.37 6.00 -13.97
N TYR A 476 -8.22 6.11 -12.94
CA TYR A 476 -9.51 5.44 -12.83
C TYR A 476 -10.54 6.34 -12.15
N PRO A 477 -10.97 7.46 -12.78
CA PRO A 477 -11.81 8.46 -12.12
C PRO A 477 -13.13 7.91 -11.58
N ASP A 478 -13.74 6.92 -12.24
CA ASP A 478 -14.97 6.28 -11.76
C ASP A 478 -14.74 5.51 -10.45
N THR A 479 -13.58 4.87 -10.30
CA THR A 479 -13.19 4.22 -9.04
C THR A 479 -12.95 5.26 -7.95
N ALA A 480 -12.25 6.36 -8.27
CA ALA A 480 -12.06 7.47 -7.32
C ALA A 480 -13.40 8.02 -6.81
N LYS A 481 -14.38 8.16 -7.71
CA LYS A 481 -15.75 8.58 -7.34
C LYS A 481 -16.39 7.61 -6.35
N GLN A 482 -16.30 6.30 -6.58
CA GLN A 482 -16.86 5.30 -5.66
C GLN A 482 -16.19 5.36 -4.28
N LEU A 483 -14.86 5.51 -4.24
CA LEU A 483 -14.12 5.67 -2.99
C LEU A 483 -14.52 6.95 -2.22
N LEU A 484 -14.77 8.05 -2.91
CA LEU A 484 -15.28 9.29 -2.29
C LEU A 484 -16.71 9.15 -1.80
N LEU A 485 -17.56 8.39 -2.51
CA LEU A 485 -18.95 8.16 -2.09
C LEU A 485 -19.03 7.40 -0.77
N TYR A 486 -18.04 6.58 -0.42
CA TYR A 486 -17.92 6.01 0.92
C TYR A 486 -17.98 7.10 2.01
N ARG A 487 -17.27 8.22 1.83
CA ARG A 487 -17.28 9.34 2.77
C ARG A 487 -18.62 10.07 2.76
N TYR A 488 -19.21 10.27 1.60
CA TYR A 488 -20.53 10.89 1.49
C TYR A 488 -21.63 10.08 2.18
N HIS A 489 -21.64 8.77 2.02
CA HIS A 489 -22.63 7.89 2.68
C HIS A 489 -22.51 7.92 4.23
N ARG A 490 -21.41 8.44 4.76
CA ARG A 490 -21.15 8.60 6.21
C ARG A 490 -21.23 10.05 6.67
N LEU A 491 -21.72 10.94 5.81
CA LEU A 491 -21.84 12.38 6.11
C LEU A 491 -22.72 12.64 7.34
N GLU A 492 -23.88 11.99 7.43
CA GLU A 492 -24.78 12.15 8.60
C GLU A 492 -24.08 11.68 9.88
N LYS A 493 -23.29 10.62 9.82
CA LYS A 493 -22.53 10.16 10.98
C LYS A 493 -21.42 11.14 11.37
N ALA A 494 -20.77 11.78 10.41
CA ALA A 494 -19.80 12.83 10.66
C ALA A 494 -20.45 14.08 11.30
N LYS A 495 -21.72 14.39 10.97
CA LYS A 495 -22.51 15.45 11.63
C LYS A 495 -22.85 15.07 13.07
N GLU A 496 -23.21 13.81 13.31
CA GLU A 496 -23.41 13.32 14.69
C GLU A 496 -22.13 13.40 15.53
N ASN A 497 -20.97 13.05 14.93
CA ASN A 497 -19.66 13.17 15.60
C ASN A 497 -19.34 14.62 15.96
N ALA A 498 -19.61 15.58 15.06
CA ALA A 498 -19.45 17.00 15.34
C ALA A 498 -20.35 17.46 16.48
N ALA A 499 -21.64 17.11 16.45
CA ALA A 499 -22.62 17.46 17.45
C ALA A 499 -22.26 16.88 18.84
N ALA A 500 -21.76 15.64 18.90
CA ALA A 500 -21.28 15.04 20.16
C ALA A 500 -20.11 15.80 20.80
N SER A 501 -19.31 16.49 19.96
CA SER A 501 -18.20 17.36 20.36
C SER A 501 -18.63 18.85 20.49
N GLN A 502 -19.93 19.16 20.42
CA GLN A 502 -20.50 20.50 20.50
C GLN A 502 -20.15 21.42 19.33
N TYR A 503 -19.85 20.85 18.17
CA TYR A 503 -19.62 21.56 16.91
C TYR A 503 -20.79 21.38 15.94
N ARG A 504 -20.87 22.26 14.93
CA ARG A 504 -21.79 22.14 13.77
C ARG A 504 -21.09 21.50 12.60
N GLY A 505 -21.83 21.14 11.56
CA GLY A 505 -21.29 20.60 10.33
C GLY A 505 -20.79 19.16 10.47
N ALA A 506 -19.85 18.75 9.63
CA ALA A 506 -19.37 17.36 9.56
C ALA A 506 -17.91 17.23 10.05
N MET A 507 -17.71 16.47 11.12
CA MET A 507 -16.43 16.07 11.66
C MET A 507 -16.24 14.55 11.43
N TYR A 508 -15.49 14.21 10.41
CA TYR A 508 -15.21 12.81 10.10
C TYR A 508 -14.31 12.18 11.15
N PRO A 509 -14.47 10.86 11.43
CA PRO A 509 -13.64 10.16 12.40
C PRO A 509 -12.20 10.01 11.89
N TRP A 510 -11.24 10.00 12.80
CA TRP A 510 -9.84 9.68 12.47
C TRP A 510 -9.72 8.27 11.90
N GLN A 511 -10.32 7.29 12.57
CA GLN A 511 -10.41 5.92 12.10
C GLN A 511 -11.84 5.59 11.70
N SER A 512 -12.05 5.32 10.42
CA SER A 512 -13.35 5.00 9.86
C SER A 512 -13.41 3.53 9.42
N GLY A 513 -14.47 2.86 9.81
CA GLY A 513 -14.77 1.49 9.40
C GLY A 513 -16.08 1.42 8.62
N ARG A 514 -16.97 0.50 9.03
CA ARG A 514 -18.20 0.18 8.31
C ARG A 514 -19.19 1.35 8.23
N ASP A 515 -19.46 2.04 9.35
CA ASP A 515 -20.60 2.97 9.47
C ASP A 515 -20.22 4.43 9.73
N GLY A 516 -18.94 4.77 9.79
CA GLY A 516 -18.47 6.15 9.98
C GLY A 516 -18.48 6.61 11.42
N ARG A 517 -18.72 5.75 12.41
CA ARG A 517 -18.45 6.05 13.82
C ARG A 517 -16.97 6.29 14.00
N GLU A 518 -16.61 7.05 15.04
CA GLU A 518 -15.23 7.15 15.50
C GLU A 518 -14.80 5.80 16.10
N THR A 519 -13.90 5.10 15.42
CA THR A 519 -13.40 3.79 15.84
C THR A 519 -11.96 3.84 16.36
N THR A 520 -11.42 5.04 16.56
CA THR A 520 -10.11 5.22 17.18
C THR A 520 -10.10 4.59 18.57
N GLN A 521 -9.08 3.80 18.84
CA GLN A 521 -8.90 3.17 20.14
C GLN A 521 -8.68 4.22 21.23
N LYS A 522 -9.23 3.96 22.44
CA LYS A 522 -9.09 4.85 23.59
C LYS A 522 -7.82 4.60 24.39
N LEU A 523 -7.28 3.41 24.26
CA LEU A 523 -6.07 2.97 24.97
C LEU A 523 -5.04 2.45 23.98
N HIS A 524 -3.79 2.81 24.18
CA HIS A 524 -2.64 2.36 23.40
C HIS A 524 -1.66 1.58 24.27
N LEU A 525 -1.26 0.38 23.80
CA LEU A 525 -0.22 -0.43 24.44
C LEU A 525 1.17 0.07 24.00
N ASN A 526 2.02 0.44 24.94
CA ASN A 526 3.43 0.63 24.67
C ASN A 526 4.16 -0.71 24.84
N PRO A 527 4.65 -1.35 23.74
CA PRO A 527 5.27 -2.66 23.82
C PRO A 527 6.64 -2.65 24.48
N LEU A 528 7.28 -1.49 24.68
CA LEU A 528 8.60 -1.39 25.32
C LEU A 528 8.51 -1.56 26.83
N ASN A 529 7.41 -1.16 27.46
CA ASN A 529 7.22 -1.26 28.91
C ASN A 529 5.95 -2.00 29.34
N GLY A 530 5.12 -2.42 28.38
CA GLY A 530 3.86 -3.15 28.63
C GLY A 530 2.73 -2.30 29.22
N HIS A 531 2.88 -0.99 29.28
CA HIS A 531 1.87 -0.10 29.85
C HIS A 531 0.82 0.31 28.82
N TRP A 532 -0.45 0.35 29.26
CA TRP A 532 -1.55 0.96 28.53
C TRP A 532 -1.69 2.42 28.92
N GLY A 533 -1.68 3.32 27.95
CA GLY A 533 -1.92 4.75 28.09
C GLY A 533 -3.16 5.18 27.33
N GLU A 534 -3.65 6.37 27.61
CA GLU A 534 -4.72 7.00 26.83
C GLU A 534 -4.22 7.29 25.41
N ASP A 535 -5.12 7.21 24.44
CA ASP A 535 -4.88 7.53 23.03
C ASP A 535 -5.76 8.71 22.65
N HIS A 536 -5.12 9.84 22.30
CA HIS A 536 -5.80 11.07 21.94
C HIS A 536 -5.91 11.30 20.43
N SER A 537 -5.61 10.29 19.60
CA SER A 537 -5.66 10.37 18.12
C SER A 537 -7.03 10.78 17.57
N ILE A 538 -8.09 10.67 18.35
CA ILE A 538 -9.42 11.23 18.01
C ILE A 538 -9.38 12.75 17.75
N LEU A 539 -8.35 13.46 18.22
CA LEU A 539 -8.14 14.88 17.98
C LEU A 539 -7.48 15.18 16.63
N GLN A 540 -7.14 14.18 15.84
CA GLN A 540 -6.61 14.31 14.48
C GLN A 540 -7.73 14.69 13.49
N ARG A 541 -8.34 15.85 13.70
CA ARG A 541 -9.51 16.33 12.98
C ARG A 541 -9.21 16.76 11.53
N HIS A 542 -7.95 16.90 11.19
CA HIS A 542 -7.47 17.22 9.85
C HIS A 542 -7.84 16.15 8.79
N VAL A 543 -8.28 14.95 9.20
CA VAL A 543 -8.87 13.96 8.27
C VAL A 543 -10.04 14.55 7.48
N SER A 544 -10.85 15.45 8.10
CA SER A 544 -11.94 16.13 7.38
C SER A 544 -11.41 17.05 6.27
N LEU A 545 -10.25 17.70 6.48
CA LEU A 545 -9.58 18.52 5.46
C LEU A 545 -9.01 17.65 4.34
N ALA A 546 -8.48 16.47 4.65
CA ALA A 546 -8.02 15.51 3.65
C ALA A 546 -9.18 15.05 2.74
N ILE A 547 -10.36 14.79 3.32
CA ILE A 547 -11.57 14.43 2.56
C ILE A 547 -12.02 15.60 1.66
N ALA A 548 -12.02 16.81 2.20
CA ALA A 548 -12.36 18.02 1.43
C ALA A 548 -11.39 18.22 0.26
N TYR A 549 -10.08 18.06 0.50
CA TYR A 549 -9.07 18.16 -0.54
C TYR A 549 -9.26 17.10 -1.64
N ASN A 550 -9.53 15.87 -1.28
CA ASN A 550 -9.76 14.79 -2.24
C ASN A 550 -11.01 15.02 -3.10
N ALA A 551 -12.11 15.51 -2.51
CA ALA A 551 -13.33 15.85 -3.23
C ALA A 551 -13.09 17.00 -4.21
N TRP A 552 -12.35 18.04 -3.78
CA TRP A 552 -11.92 19.14 -4.61
C TRP A 552 -11.02 18.68 -5.76
N LEU A 553 -9.97 17.87 -5.44
CA LEU A 553 -9.02 17.38 -6.44
C LEU A 553 -9.72 16.51 -7.51
N TYR A 554 -10.65 15.65 -7.07
CA TYR A 554 -11.46 14.85 -7.98
C TYR A 554 -12.22 15.73 -8.94
N TRP A 555 -13.00 16.70 -8.44
CA TRP A 555 -13.74 17.63 -9.28
C TRP A 555 -12.83 18.44 -10.20
N HIS A 556 -11.75 19.00 -9.65
CA HIS A 556 -10.81 19.82 -10.41
C HIS A 556 -10.19 19.05 -11.58
N SER A 557 -9.82 17.79 -11.34
CA SER A 557 -9.18 16.92 -12.33
C SER A 557 -10.16 16.31 -13.34
N THR A 558 -11.43 16.13 -12.98
CA THR A 558 -12.43 15.46 -13.84
C THR A 558 -13.43 16.40 -14.46
N GLN A 559 -13.67 17.57 -13.84
CA GLN A 559 -14.77 18.50 -14.15
C GLN A 559 -16.16 17.83 -14.04
N ASP A 560 -16.30 16.82 -13.15
CA ASP A 560 -17.59 16.18 -12.85
C ASP A 560 -18.48 17.12 -12.01
N HIS A 561 -19.15 18.04 -12.69
CA HIS A 561 -20.07 18.99 -12.05
C HIS A 561 -21.26 18.29 -11.38
N GLU A 562 -21.69 17.14 -11.91
CA GLU A 562 -22.79 16.37 -11.31
C GLU A 562 -22.39 15.78 -9.97
N PHE A 563 -21.15 15.30 -9.82
CA PHE A 563 -20.63 14.87 -8.52
C PHE A 563 -20.68 16.02 -7.50
N MET A 564 -20.25 17.22 -7.90
CA MET A 564 -20.28 18.37 -6.98
C MET A 564 -21.69 18.76 -6.60
N LYS A 565 -22.64 18.75 -7.54
CA LYS A 565 -24.04 19.10 -7.29
C LYS A 565 -24.73 18.08 -6.36
N GLN A 566 -24.49 16.81 -6.57
CA GLN A 566 -25.19 15.74 -5.86
C GLN A 566 -24.56 15.39 -4.51
N TYR A 567 -23.23 15.50 -4.38
CA TYR A 567 -22.46 14.99 -3.25
C TYR A 567 -21.40 15.94 -2.73
N GLY A 568 -20.46 16.37 -3.59
CA GLY A 568 -19.25 17.09 -3.19
C GLY A 568 -19.54 18.44 -2.55
N GLY A 569 -20.48 19.22 -3.11
CA GLY A 569 -20.84 20.54 -2.59
C GLY A 569 -21.39 20.48 -1.17
N GLU A 570 -22.28 19.53 -0.89
CA GLU A 570 -22.81 19.30 0.45
C GLU A 570 -21.71 18.88 1.43
N MET A 571 -20.88 17.92 1.02
CA MET A 571 -19.79 17.40 1.86
C MET A 571 -18.79 18.50 2.21
N LEU A 572 -18.38 19.32 1.26
CA LEU A 572 -17.45 20.42 1.46
C LEU A 572 -18.04 21.51 2.35
N LEU A 573 -19.29 21.87 2.14
CA LEU A 573 -19.96 22.90 2.93
C LEU A 573 -20.16 22.45 4.38
N GLU A 574 -20.53 21.20 4.63
CA GLU A 574 -20.69 20.66 5.98
C GLU A 574 -19.33 20.54 6.69
N ILE A 575 -18.24 20.18 5.99
CA ILE A 575 -16.88 20.22 6.56
C ILE A 575 -16.48 21.66 6.88
N ALA A 576 -16.80 22.62 6.00
CA ALA A 576 -16.55 24.03 6.27
C ALA A 576 -17.36 24.56 7.46
N GLN A 577 -18.61 24.14 7.65
CA GLN A 577 -19.41 24.46 8.83
C GLN A 577 -18.80 23.91 10.14
N PHE A 578 -18.18 22.72 10.09
CA PHE A 578 -17.44 22.20 11.23
C PHE A 578 -16.31 23.15 11.63
N TRP A 579 -15.44 23.53 10.70
CA TRP A 579 -14.33 24.42 10.99
C TRP A 579 -14.76 25.84 11.32
N ASN A 580 -15.84 26.32 10.71
CA ASN A 580 -16.49 27.59 11.08
C ASN A 580 -16.92 27.61 12.56
N SER A 581 -17.47 26.51 13.07
CA SER A 581 -17.89 26.38 14.44
C SER A 581 -16.73 26.12 15.43
N ALA A 582 -15.64 25.55 14.98
CA ALA A 582 -14.45 25.24 15.76
C ALA A 582 -13.55 26.46 15.99
N ALA A 583 -13.52 27.39 15.02
CA ALA A 583 -12.70 28.60 15.14
C ALA A 583 -13.30 29.58 16.17
N THR A 584 -12.46 30.15 17.01
CA THR A 584 -12.82 31.09 18.09
C THR A 584 -12.10 32.44 17.88
N LEU A 585 -12.82 33.56 18.06
CA LEU A 585 -12.21 34.88 17.99
C LEU A 585 -11.50 35.19 19.32
N ASP A 586 -10.25 35.61 19.24
CA ASP A 586 -9.51 36.19 20.35
C ASP A 586 -9.74 37.73 20.35
N ASP A 587 -10.50 38.20 21.32
CA ASP A 587 -10.82 39.62 21.45
C ASP A 587 -9.58 40.50 21.70
N ALA A 588 -8.47 39.91 22.20
CA ALA A 588 -7.25 40.67 22.50
C ALA A 588 -6.41 40.92 21.23
N THR A 589 -6.36 39.97 20.32
CA THR A 589 -5.58 40.05 19.07
C THR A 589 -6.45 40.44 17.87
N GLY A 590 -7.76 40.20 17.92
CA GLY A 590 -8.67 40.34 16.84
C GLY A 590 -8.51 39.24 15.76
N ARG A 591 -7.76 38.16 16.07
CA ARG A 591 -7.54 37.02 15.19
C ARG A 591 -8.36 35.83 15.64
N PHE A 592 -8.64 34.91 14.69
CA PHE A 592 -9.25 33.64 15.03
C PHE A 592 -8.18 32.59 15.33
N PHE A 593 -8.52 31.67 16.22
CA PHE A 593 -7.71 30.47 16.51
C PHE A 593 -8.56 29.22 16.49
N ILE A 594 -7.92 28.06 16.24
CA ILE A 594 -8.50 26.73 16.39
C ILE A 594 -7.75 26.01 17.50
N ASP A 595 -8.50 25.38 18.40
CA ASP A 595 -7.98 24.69 19.57
C ASP A 595 -8.44 23.23 19.62
N LYS A 596 -7.82 22.45 20.49
CA LYS A 596 -8.14 21.02 20.73
C LYS A 596 -8.03 20.16 19.48
N VAL A 597 -6.93 20.29 18.74
CA VAL A 597 -6.57 19.46 17.61
C VAL A 597 -5.23 18.79 17.85
N MET A 598 -4.98 17.66 17.15
CA MET A 598 -3.66 17.11 16.93
C MET A 598 -3.27 17.34 15.47
N GLY A 599 -2.01 17.63 15.25
CA GLY A 599 -1.46 17.77 13.90
C GLY A 599 -1.05 16.43 13.27
N PRO A 600 -0.68 16.45 11.98
CA PRO A 600 -0.22 15.27 11.24
C PRO A 600 1.03 14.58 11.80
N ASP A 601 1.80 15.24 12.66
CA ASP A 601 2.99 14.66 13.28
C ASP A 601 2.70 13.44 14.16
N GLU A 602 1.51 13.35 14.71
CA GLU A 602 0.96 12.29 15.56
C GLU A 602 1.65 12.08 16.93
N PHE A 603 2.74 12.75 17.23
CA PHE A 603 3.44 12.59 18.51
C PHE A 603 3.00 13.57 19.58
N HIS A 604 2.63 14.80 19.21
CA HIS A 604 2.16 15.82 20.14
C HIS A 604 0.66 15.67 20.37
N GLU A 605 0.31 15.33 21.60
CA GLU A 605 -1.06 15.12 22.05
C GLU A 605 -1.59 16.28 22.89
N GLY A 606 -0.70 17.16 23.42
CA GLY A 606 -1.04 18.27 24.28
C GLY A 606 0.15 19.18 24.59
N TYR A 607 0.05 19.96 25.66
CA TYR A 607 1.12 20.85 26.13
C TYR A 607 1.82 20.27 27.36
N PRO A 608 3.14 20.54 27.52
CA PRO A 608 3.83 20.23 28.76
C PRO A 608 3.07 20.77 29.98
N ASP A 609 3.00 19.98 31.03
CA ASP A 609 2.37 20.39 32.33
C ASP A 609 0.87 20.70 32.26
N GLN A 610 0.16 20.41 31.17
CA GLN A 610 -1.30 20.55 31.08
C GLN A 610 -1.98 19.17 31.11
N ALA A 611 -3.12 19.12 31.85
CA ALA A 611 -3.90 17.88 31.94
C ALA A 611 -4.85 17.67 30.74
N GLU A 612 -5.17 18.74 30.01
CA GLU A 612 -6.04 18.68 28.83
C GLU A 612 -5.22 18.38 27.61
N SER A 613 -5.69 17.44 26.78
CA SER A 613 -5.12 17.13 25.47
C SER A 613 -5.63 18.06 24.38
N GLY A 614 -4.85 18.14 23.31
CA GLY A 614 -5.10 19.01 22.17
C GLY A 614 -4.22 20.24 22.14
N LEU A 615 -3.97 20.70 20.94
CA LEU A 615 -3.05 21.78 20.59
C LEU A 615 -3.85 22.94 20.00
N LYS A 616 -3.31 24.16 20.16
CA LYS A 616 -3.86 25.39 19.61
C LYS A 616 -3.04 25.83 18.40
N ASN A 617 -3.73 26.30 17.37
CA ASN A 617 -3.12 26.87 16.16
C ASN A 617 -2.12 25.92 15.46
N ASN A 618 -2.53 24.64 15.25
CA ASN A 618 -1.75 23.78 14.36
C ASN A 618 -1.73 24.38 12.95
N ALA A 619 -0.53 24.66 12.44
CA ALA A 619 -0.34 25.43 11.22
C ALA A 619 -0.91 24.70 9.98
N TYR A 620 -0.70 23.39 9.86
CA TYR A 620 -1.28 22.63 8.76
C TYR A 620 -2.80 22.72 8.76
N THR A 621 -3.43 22.47 9.90
CA THR A 621 -4.89 22.56 10.06
C THR A 621 -5.39 23.96 9.70
N ASN A 622 -4.78 25.01 10.27
CA ASN A 622 -5.25 26.38 10.08
C ASN A 622 -5.15 26.84 8.61
N LEU A 623 -4.01 26.57 7.96
CA LEU A 623 -3.80 26.98 6.55
C LEU A 623 -4.66 26.16 5.58
N MET A 624 -4.92 24.89 5.88
CA MET A 624 -5.85 24.08 5.09
C MET A 624 -7.33 24.50 5.29
N VAL A 625 -7.69 25.03 6.46
CA VAL A 625 -9.01 25.64 6.69
C VAL A 625 -9.17 26.92 5.87
N VAL A 626 -8.13 27.75 5.80
CA VAL A 626 -8.14 28.94 4.93
C VAL A 626 -8.34 28.54 3.47
N TRP A 627 -7.54 27.57 3.00
CA TRP A 627 -7.67 27.00 1.64
C TRP A 627 -9.10 26.51 1.36
N LEU A 628 -9.71 25.77 2.31
CA LEU A 628 -11.05 25.23 2.13
C LEU A 628 -12.10 26.34 1.98
N PHE A 629 -12.02 27.40 2.80
CA PHE A 629 -12.97 28.49 2.75
C PHE A 629 -12.85 29.31 1.45
N GLU A 630 -11.63 29.47 0.92
CA GLU A 630 -11.39 30.11 -0.37
C GLU A 630 -11.96 29.27 -1.52
N GLU A 631 -11.64 27.98 -1.56
CA GLU A 631 -12.13 27.08 -2.60
C GLU A 631 -13.65 26.88 -2.55
N LEU A 632 -14.25 26.94 -1.38
CA LEU A 632 -15.70 26.88 -1.23
C LEU A 632 -16.40 28.01 -2.02
N THR A 633 -15.82 29.22 -2.07
CA THR A 633 -16.34 30.34 -2.86
C THR A 633 -16.33 29.99 -4.36
N ASN A 634 -15.24 29.39 -4.86
CA ASN A 634 -15.10 28.94 -6.24
C ASN A 634 -16.10 27.83 -6.58
N ILE A 635 -16.29 26.90 -5.67
CA ILE A 635 -17.21 25.77 -5.82
C ILE A 635 -18.66 26.22 -5.82
N LEU A 636 -19.06 27.13 -4.90
CA LEU A 636 -20.41 27.68 -4.86
C LEU A 636 -20.78 28.43 -6.13
N ALA A 637 -19.80 29.03 -6.82
CA ALA A 637 -20.03 29.71 -8.11
C ALA A 637 -20.43 28.75 -9.27
N LEU A 638 -20.26 27.44 -9.09
CA LEU A 638 -20.71 26.40 -10.05
C LEU A 638 -22.22 26.16 -9.99
N PHE A 639 -22.85 26.55 -8.90
CA PHE A 639 -24.27 26.33 -8.64
C PHE A 639 -25.06 27.58 -9.07
N SER A 640 -26.22 27.36 -9.70
CA SER A 640 -27.20 28.44 -9.90
C SER A 640 -27.72 28.96 -8.56
N GLU A 641 -28.32 30.13 -8.55
CA GLU A 641 -28.91 30.72 -7.33
C GLU A 641 -29.94 29.79 -6.67
N GLU A 642 -30.72 29.06 -7.48
CA GLU A 642 -31.71 28.10 -6.98
C GLU A 642 -31.02 26.87 -6.35
N GLU A 643 -30.00 26.32 -7.00
CA GLU A 643 -29.22 25.19 -6.47
C GLU A 643 -28.46 25.59 -5.20
N GLN A 644 -27.89 26.81 -5.14
CA GLN A 644 -27.26 27.34 -3.91
C GLN A 644 -28.28 27.43 -2.77
N ALA A 645 -29.48 27.98 -3.05
CA ALA A 645 -30.52 28.09 -2.04
C ALA A 645 -30.98 26.73 -1.53
N GLN A 646 -31.07 25.72 -2.40
CA GLN A 646 -31.39 24.35 -1.99
C GLN A 646 -30.27 23.76 -1.13
N LEU A 647 -28.99 23.92 -1.53
CA LEU A 647 -27.83 23.48 -0.78
C LEU A 647 -27.77 24.14 0.61
N PHE A 648 -27.97 25.46 0.68
CA PHE A 648 -27.97 26.20 1.94
C PHE A 648 -29.11 25.79 2.88
N ALA A 649 -30.29 25.52 2.29
CA ALA A 649 -31.43 25.00 3.08
C ALA A 649 -31.11 23.59 3.63
N LYS A 650 -30.49 22.71 2.84
CA LYS A 650 -30.10 21.37 3.23
C LYS A 650 -29.04 21.36 4.36
N THR A 651 -28.03 22.20 4.24
CA THR A 651 -26.92 22.32 5.20
C THR A 651 -27.18 23.32 6.32
N GLN A 652 -28.35 23.98 6.33
CA GLN A 652 -28.71 25.04 7.28
C GLN A 652 -27.68 26.19 7.30
N THR A 653 -27.04 26.46 6.16
CA THR A 653 -26.04 27.52 5.99
C THR A 653 -26.70 28.87 5.80
N THR A 654 -26.28 29.85 6.57
CA THR A 654 -26.78 31.22 6.50
C THR A 654 -25.77 32.19 5.88
N SER A 655 -26.20 33.35 5.45
CA SER A 655 -25.30 34.42 5.00
C SER A 655 -24.34 34.87 6.11
N ALA A 656 -24.75 34.77 7.39
CA ALA A 656 -23.89 35.06 8.53
C ALA A 656 -22.77 34.02 8.68
N ASP A 657 -23.03 32.73 8.38
CA ASP A 657 -22.01 31.68 8.40
C ASP A 657 -20.96 31.95 7.30
N LEU A 658 -21.39 32.28 6.10
CA LEU A 658 -20.47 32.63 4.98
C LEU A 658 -19.63 33.87 5.30
N ALA A 659 -20.25 34.91 5.87
CA ALA A 659 -19.54 36.12 6.30
C ALA A 659 -18.51 35.81 7.40
N ARG A 660 -18.83 34.90 8.33
CA ARG A 660 -17.90 34.47 9.38
C ARG A 660 -16.75 33.64 8.82
N MET A 661 -17.02 32.72 7.89
CA MET A 661 -15.96 31.97 7.18
C MET A 661 -14.98 32.92 6.49
N GLN A 662 -15.49 33.98 5.84
CA GLN A 662 -14.66 35.02 5.23
C GLN A 662 -13.80 35.77 6.26
N GLN A 663 -14.32 36.04 7.46
CA GLN A 663 -13.56 36.69 8.54
C GLN A 663 -12.44 35.75 9.04
N ILE A 664 -12.76 34.46 9.26
CA ILE A 664 -11.79 33.45 9.69
C ILE A 664 -10.69 33.29 8.65
N GLN A 665 -11.04 33.16 7.38
CA GLN A 665 -10.13 33.05 6.25
C GLN A 665 -9.06 34.17 6.26
N ASN A 666 -9.46 35.40 6.58
CA ASN A 666 -8.57 36.58 6.53
C ASN A 666 -7.78 36.82 7.82
N SER A 667 -8.03 36.06 8.90
CA SER A 667 -7.44 36.39 10.20
C SER A 667 -7.14 35.18 11.09
N LEU A 668 -7.12 33.96 10.53
CA LEU A 668 -6.73 32.78 11.28
C LEU A 668 -5.24 32.85 11.68
N GLU A 669 -4.91 32.45 12.90
CA GLU A 669 -3.58 32.64 13.48
C GLU A 669 -2.66 31.43 13.26
N ILE A 670 -1.40 31.70 12.98
CA ILE A 670 -0.29 30.74 13.06
C ILE A 670 0.89 31.40 13.78
N GLU A 671 1.79 30.59 14.32
CA GLU A 671 3.03 31.10 14.92
C GLU A 671 4.19 30.99 13.94
N VAL A 672 4.92 32.08 13.73
CA VAL A 672 6.11 32.15 12.87
C VAL A 672 7.22 32.86 13.60
N ASN A 673 8.44 32.31 13.56
CA ASN A 673 9.60 32.98 14.18
C ASN A 673 10.28 33.98 13.22
N SER A 674 11.28 34.70 13.75
CA SER A 674 12.03 35.73 12.99
C SER A 674 12.79 35.19 11.77
N ASP A 675 13.08 33.89 11.70
CA ASP A 675 13.79 33.24 10.61
C ASP A 675 12.86 32.74 9.49
N GLY A 676 11.54 32.88 9.69
CA GLY A 676 10.52 32.40 8.76
C GLY A 676 10.18 30.91 8.95
N ILE A 677 10.53 30.32 10.09
CA ILE A 677 10.08 28.98 10.44
C ILE A 677 8.65 29.07 10.95
N ILE A 678 7.76 28.30 10.35
CA ILE A 678 6.36 28.14 10.78
C ILE A 678 6.32 27.07 11.87
N ALA A 679 5.82 27.38 13.05
CA ALA A 679 5.65 26.42 14.14
C ALA A 679 4.60 25.36 13.76
N GLN A 680 4.77 24.13 14.24
CA GLN A 680 3.71 23.13 14.09
C GLN A 680 2.41 23.57 14.79
N TYR A 681 2.55 24.22 15.95
CA TYR A 681 1.43 24.76 16.74
C TYR A 681 1.94 25.86 17.68
N GLU A 682 1.05 26.60 18.30
CA GLU A 682 1.38 27.68 19.25
C GLU A 682 2.21 27.15 20.42
N GLY A 683 3.36 27.78 20.68
CA GLY A 683 4.30 27.42 21.76
C GLY A 683 5.35 26.36 21.39
N TYR A 684 5.32 25.80 20.19
CA TYR A 684 6.25 24.75 19.74
C TYR A 684 7.73 25.14 19.90
N PHE A 685 8.11 26.40 19.68
CA PHE A 685 9.50 26.85 19.78
C PHE A 685 10.08 26.78 21.19
N GLY A 686 9.23 26.77 22.24
CA GLY A 686 9.63 26.63 23.63
C GLY A 686 10.03 25.21 24.07
N LEU A 687 9.75 24.19 23.27
CA LEU A 687 10.05 22.81 23.59
C LEU A 687 11.54 22.49 23.57
N LYS A 688 11.93 21.40 24.25
CA LYS A 688 13.30 20.89 24.31
C LYS A 688 13.73 20.27 22.97
N GLU A 689 15.04 20.22 22.71
CA GLU A 689 15.61 19.45 21.59
C GLU A 689 15.92 18.01 22.03
N ILE A 690 15.79 17.04 21.12
CA ILE A 690 16.19 15.64 21.33
C ILE A 690 17.69 15.46 21.02
N ASP A 691 18.40 14.76 21.88
CA ASP A 691 19.72 14.22 21.55
C ASP A 691 19.61 12.91 20.74
N TRP A 692 19.45 13.08 19.43
CA TRP A 692 19.25 11.97 18.49
C TRP A 692 20.42 10.97 18.49
N ALA A 693 21.66 11.43 18.70
CA ALA A 693 22.83 10.57 18.70
C ALA A 693 22.79 9.60 19.89
N THR A 694 22.57 10.12 21.10
CA THR A 694 22.43 9.31 22.31
C THR A 694 21.26 8.34 22.21
N MET A 695 20.10 8.79 21.69
CA MET A 695 18.94 7.92 21.53
C MET A 695 19.21 6.79 20.54
N LYS A 696 19.86 7.07 19.42
CA LYS A 696 20.23 6.06 18.43
C LYS A 696 21.26 5.06 18.96
N GLU A 697 22.24 5.51 19.71
CA GLU A 697 23.23 4.62 20.37
C GLU A 697 22.56 3.68 21.38
N LYS A 698 21.60 4.19 22.16
CA LYS A 698 20.91 3.43 23.22
C LYS A 698 19.89 2.42 22.68
N TYR A 699 19.11 2.82 21.66
CA TYR A 699 17.94 2.05 21.22
C TYR A 699 18.09 1.43 19.81
N GLY A 700 19.08 1.85 19.03
CA GLY A 700 19.26 1.44 17.64
C GLY A 700 18.15 1.97 16.73
N ASN A 701 16.94 1.42 16.84
CA ASN A 701 15.77 1.91 16.11
C ASN A 701 15.03 2.99 16.92
N ILE A 702 14.96 4.19 16.35
CA ILE A 702 14.34 5.38 16.97
C ILE A 702 13.08 5.87 16.23
N TYR A 703 12.52 5.07 15.34
CA TYR A 703 11.34 5.45 14.55
C TYR A 703 10.13 5.77 15.42
N ARG A 704 9.94 5.04 16.52
CA ARG A 704 8.86 5.24 17.47
C ARG A 704 9.38 5.95 18.73
N MET A 705 9.88 7.19 18.54
CA MET A 705 10.40 8.04 19.61
C MET A 705 9.34 8.31 20.70
N ASP A 706 8.07 8.36 20.33
CA ASP A 706 6.95 8.47 21.27
C ASP A 706 6.95 7.33 22.30
N ARG A 707 7.17 6.10 21.86
CA ARG A 707 7.21 4.91 22.73
C ARG A 707 8.45 4.90 23.60
N ILE A 708 9.58 5.33 23.04
CA ILE A 708 10.86 5.41 23.77
C ILE A 708 10.76 6.42 24.91
N LEU A 709 10.30 7.65 24.64
CA LEU A 709 10.14 8.69 25.65
C LEU A 709 9.15 8.26 26.74
N LYS A 710 7.97 7.77 26.34
CA LYS A 710 6.97 7.24 27.30
C LYS A 710 7.51 6.06 28.11
N ALA A 711 8.43 5.23 27.58
CA ALA A 711 9.08 4.14 28.35
C ALA A 711 10.13 4.64 29.34
N GLU A 712 10.75 5.79 29.07
CA GLU A 712 11.67 6.48 30.00
C GLU A 712 10.94 7.33 31.05
N GLY A 713 9.61 7.45 30.96
CA GLY A 713 8.78 8.28 31.86
C GLY A 713 8.75 9.75 31.46
N GLU A 714 9.09 10.05 30.20
CA GLU A 714 9.03 11.37 29.58
C GLU A 714 7.86 11.47 28.59
N SER A 715 7.51 12.69 28.16
CA SER A 715 6.47 12.92 27.15
C SER A 715 7.07 13.41 25.83
N PRO A 716 6.58 12.96 24.67
CA PRO A 716 6.86 13.60 23.39
C PRO A 716 6.50 15.09 23.38
N ASP A 717 5.47 15.50 24.15
CA ASP A 717 5.01 16.87 24.24
C ASP A 717 6.05 17.84 24.82
N ASP A 718 7.09 17.33 25.49
CA ASP A 718 8.20 18.13 26.01
C ASP A 718 9.25 18.49 24.95
N TYR A 719 9.24 17.79 23.80
CA TYR A 719 10.34 17.82 22.85
C TYR A 719 9.90 18.23 21.45
N LYS A 720 10.80 18.90 20.71
CA LYS A 720 10.66 19.14 19.26
C LYS A 720 10.94 17.85 18.52
N VAL A 721 9.93 17.02 18.39
CA VAL A 721 9.99 15.71 17.71
C VAL A 721 8.74 15.50 16.89
N ALA A 722 8.87 14.84 15.74
CA ALA A 722 7.72 14.46 14.90
C ALA A 722 7.89 13.03 14.39
N LYS A 723 6.79 12.29 14.25
CA LYS A 723 6.74 10.99 13.59
C LYS A 723 6.91 11.15 12.08
N GLN A 724 6.29 12.19 11.52
CA GLN A 724 6.20 12.48 10.09
C GLN A 724 6.00 13.97 9.86
N ALA A 725 5.88 14.39 8.60
CA ALA A 725 5.63 15.78 8.24
C ALA A 725 4.30 16.27 8.82
N ASP A 726 4.31 17.47 9.42
CA ASP A 726 3.15 18.21 9.89
C ASP A 726 2.97 19.48 9.04
N THR A 727 3.51 20.60 9.45
CA THR A 727 3.49 21.87 8.69
C THR A 727 3.95 21.69 7.24
N LEU A 728 4.91 20.82 7.01
CA LEU A 728 5.43 20.52 5.66
C LEU A 728 4.40 19.87 4.73
N MET A 729 3.35 19.23 5.27
CA MET A 729 2.25 18.66 4.47
C MET A 729 1.52 19.71 3.64
N LEU A 730 1.57 20.98 4.00
CA LEU A 730 1.02 22.05 3.18
C LEU A 730 1.56 22.03 1.76
N PHE A 731 2.88 21.88 1.61
CA PHE A 731 3.56 21.88 0.32
C PHE A 731 3.42 20.57 -0.46
N TYR A 732 3.01 19.51 0.22
CA TYR A 732 2.60 18.27 -0.46
C TYR A 732 1.24 18.45 -1.15
N ASN A 733 0.29 19.09 -0.49
CA ASN A 733 -1.06 19.30 -0.97
C ASN A 733 -1.16 20.48 -1.94
N LEU A 734 -0.56 21.62 -1.58
CA LEU A 734 -0.64 22.89 -2.30
C LEU A 734 0.73 23.21 -2.93
N ASP A 735 0.72 23.88 -4.07
CA ASP A 735 1.96 24.43 -4.60
C ASP A 735 2.45 25.63 -3.76
N LYS A 736 3.74 25.93 -3.88
CA LYS A 736 4.36 27.02 -3.10
C LYS A 736 3.68 28.37 -3.34
N THR A 737 3.29 28.65 -4.58
CA THR A 737 2.63 29.93 -4.95
C THR A 737 1.31 30.08 -4.20
N ARG A 738 0.55 28.99 -4.08
CA ARG A 738 -0.71 28.97 -3.34
C ARG A 738 -0.51 29.19 -1.85
N VAL A 739 0.52 28.53 -1.27
CA VAL A 739 0.88 28.73 0.15
C VAL A 739 1.34 30.17 0.39
N ASP A 740 2.17 30.73 -0.50
CA ASP A 740 2.61 32.12 -0.41
C ASP A 740 1.40 33.10 -0.39
N GLN A 741 0.42 32.90 -1.28
CA GLN A 741 -0.78 33.72 -1.33
C GLN A 741 -1.57 33.66 -0.03
N ILE A 742 -1.82 32.45 0.51
CA ILE A 742 -2.53 32.27 1.77
C ILE A 742 -1.81 33.00 2.93
N LEU A 743 -0.49 32.88 2.99
CA LEU A 743 0.31 33.53 4.02
C LEU A 743 0.27 35.07 3.90
N GLU A 744 0.34 35.61 2.67
CA GLU A 744 0.23 37.05 2.41
C GLU A 744 -1.16 37.59 2.80
N ASP A 745 -2.22 36.87 2.44
CA ASP A 745 -3.62 37.26 2.75
C ASP A 745 -3.88 37.25 4.27
N LEU A 746 -3.23 36.35 5.01
CA LEU A 746 -3.21 36.34 6.46
C LEU A 746 -2.29 37.40 7.10
N GLY A 747 -1.51 38.14 6.28
CA GLY A 747 -0.61 39.19 6.73
C GLY A 747 0.78 38.72 7.19
N TYR A 748 1.16 37.49 6.89
CA TYR A 748 2.51 36.97 7.16
C TYR A 748 3.45 37.22 5.98
N GLN A 749 4.60 37.83 6.24
CA GLN A 749 5.65 38.02 5.25
C GLN A 749 6.84 37.15 5.61
N LEU A 750 7.11 36.14 4.82
CA LEU A 750 8.20 35.21 5.02
C LEU A 750 9.38 35.51 4.06
N PRO A 751 10.63 35.18 4.45
CA PRO A 751 11.78 35.32 3.55
C PRO A 751 11.63 34.34 2.35
N ALA A 752 12.22 34.69 1.20
CA ALA A 752 12.08 33.90 -0.02
C ALA A 752 12.55 32.43 0.14
N ASP A 753 13.49 32.18 1.01
CA ASP A 753 14.08 30.87 1.32
C ASP A 753 13.38 30.14 2.48
N TYR A 754 12.17 30.57 2.87
CA TYR A 754 11.49 29.98 4.03
C TYR A 754 11.17 28.49 3.84
N LEU A 755 10.84 28.03 2.61
CA LEU A 755 10.57 26.61 2.33
C LEU A 755 11.79 25.75 2.65
N GLU A 756 12.99 26.15 2.15
CA GLU A 756 14.26 25.48 2.41
C GLU A 756 14.55 25.44 3.92
N LYS A 757 14.39 26.58 4.61
CA LYS A 757 14.61 26.68 6.06
C LYS A 757 13.66 25.77 6.85
N ASN A 758 12.37 25.76 6.51
CA ASN A 758 11.39 24.87 7.17
C ASN A 758 11.71 23.40 6.92
N LEU A 759 12.05 23.01 5.68
CA LEU A 759 12.45 21.64 5.36
C LEU A 759 13.63 21.20 6.23
N LEU A 760 14.73 21.96 6.24
CA LEU A 760 15.94 21.62 7.00
C LEU A 760 15.71 21.66 8.52
N TYR A 761 14.84 22.54 8.99
CA TYR A 761 14.47 22.63 10.40
C TYR A 761 13.73 21.38 10.87
N TYR A 762 12.69 20.95 10.14
CA TYR A 762 11.87 19.81 10.52
C TYR A 762 12.54 18.47 10.20
N LEU A 763 13.34 18.37 9.13
CA LEU A 763 14.06 17.13 8.80
C LEU A 763 14.96 16.67 9.96
N LYS A 764 15.59 17.60 10.69
CA LYS A 764 16.42 17.30 11.87
C LYS A 764 15.62 16.85 13.09
N ARG A 765 14.30 17.00 13.09
CA ARG A 765 13.40 16.77 14.23
C ARG A 765 12.39 15.68 13.96
N THR A 766 12.46 15.05 12.79
CA THR A 766 11.55 13.98 12.37
C THR A 766 12.23 12.63 12.53
N SER A 767 11.59 11.71 13.28
CA SER A 767 12.06 10.34 13.48
C SER A 767 11.83 9.43 12.28
N HIS A 768 11.04 9.87 11.29
CA HIS A 768 10.56 9.06 10.17
C HIS A 768 9.86 7.76 10.60
N GLY A 769 9.07 7.85 11.66
CA GLY A 769 8.30 6.73 12.24
C GLY A 769 7.08 6.27 11.43
N SER A 770 6.82 6.94 10.30
CA SER A 770 5.79 6.60 9.32
C SER A 770 6.45 6.39 7.95
N THR A 771 5.91 5.45 7.15
CA THR A 771 6.33 5.27 5.75
C THR A 771 6.04 6.50 4.90
N LEU A 772 4.98 7.27 5.24
CA LEU A 772 4.59 8.51 4.56
C LEU A 772 5.59 9.66 4.76
N SER A 773 6.38 9.63 5.83
CA SER A 773 7.29 10.72 6.16
C SER A 773 8.32 10.99 5.06
N ARG A 774 8.99 9.94 4.58
CA ARG A 774 10.08 10.06 3.61
C ARG A 774 9.62 10.60 2.28
N ILE A 775 8.46 10.16 1.81
CA ILE A 775 7.96 10.55 0.48
C ILE A 775 7.53 12.02 0.45
N VAL A 776 6.97 12.55 1.53
CA VAL A 776 6.65 13.97 1.65
C VAL A 776 7.94 14.80 1.65
N HIS A 777 8.93 14.41 2.46
CA HIS A 777 10.22 15.12 2.50
C HIS A 777 10.96 15.02 1.15
N ALA A 778 10.82 13.91 0.40
CA ALA A 778 11.41 13.77 -0.94
C ALA A 778 10.86 14.82 -1.92
N GLN A 779 9.55 15.00 -1.95
CA GLN A 779 8.90 16.03 -2.78
C GLN A 779 9.41 17.44 -2.41
N LEU A 780 9.43 17.76 -1.11
CA LEU A 780 9.85 19.08 -0.66
C LEU A 780 11.34 19.32 -0.89
N ALA A 781 12.19 18.28 -0.75
CA ALA A 781 13.60 18.38 -1.08
C ALA A 781 13.83 18.74 -2.56
N GLU A 782 13.02 18.14 -3.46
CA GLU A 782 13.05 18.51 -4.88
C GLU A 782 12.62 19.96 -5.12
N MET A 783 11.52 20.40 -4.48
CA MET A 783 11.05 21.78 -4.53
C MET A 783 12.10 22.78 -4.02
N ALA A 784 12.90 22.36 -3.03
CA ALA A 784 14.00 23.14 -2.46
C ALA A 784 15.35 22.97 -3.23
N GLN A 785 15.36 22.27 -4.37
CA GLN A 785 16.52 21.99 -5.20
C GLN A 785 17.59 21.11 -4.53
N PHE A 786 17.22 20.31 -3.54
CA PHE A 786 18.09 19.31 -2.90
C PHE A 786 17.92 17.94 -3.58
N HIS A 787 18.35 17.84 -4.84
CA HIS A 787 18.07 16.68 -5.71
C HIS A 787 18.59 15.34 -5.14
N GLU A 788 19.81 15.32 -4.59
CA GLU A 788 20.38 14.10 -3.98
C GLU A 788 19.57 13.66 -2.75
N LEU A 789 19.17 14.59 -1.89
CA LEU A 789 18.34 14.31 -0.72
C LEU A 789 16.95 13.81 -1.16
N SER A 790 16.34 14.45 -2.17
CA SER A 790 15.08 14.04 -2.75
C SER A 790 15.15 12.60 -3.23
N TRP A 791 16.16 12.27 -4.02
CA TRP A 791 16.36 10.93 -4.55
C TRP A 791 16.57 9.88 -3.46
N GLN A 792 17.43 10.17 -2.46
CA GLN A 792 17.64 9.27 -1.34
C GLN A 792 16.32 8.94 -0.61
N LEU A 793 15.58 9.97 -0.21
CA LEU A 793 14.31 9.80 0.52
C LEU A 793 13.24 9.10 -0.31
N TYR A 794 13.20 9.39 -1.61
CA TYR A 794 12.31 8.72 -2.55
C TYR A 794 12.63 7.22 -2.67
N GLN A 795 13.92 6.87 -2.81
CA GLN A 795 14.32 5.46 -2.84
C GLN A 795 13.96 4.74 -1.55
N GLU A 796 14.23 5.33 -0.38
CA GLU A 796 13.84 4.75 0.91
C GLU A 796 12.32 4.53 0.99
N ALA A 797 11.51 5.47 0.49
CA ALA A 797 10.06 5.31 0.42
C ALA A 797 9.65 4.20 -0.56
N LEU A 798 10.32 4.11 -1.71
CA LEU A 798 10.05 3.12 -2.74
C LEU A 798 10.31 1.68 -2.24
N TYR A 799 11.33 1.49 -1.40
CA TYR A 799 11.68 0.21 -0.79
C TYR A 799 10.90 -0.11 0.50
N SER A 800 10.00 0.76 0.96
CA SER A 800 9.44 0.69 2.32
C SER A 800 8.85 -0.67 2.69
N ASP A 801 7.99 -1.25 1.86
CA ASP A 801 7.42 -2.58 2.09
C ASP A 801 8.30 -3.70 1.56
N TYR A 802 8.95 -3.49 0.43
CA TYR A 802 9.78 -4.50 -0.21
C TYR A 802 10.95 -4.98 0.67
N ARG A 803 11.52 -4.08 1.46
CA ARG A 803 12.60 -4.35 2.43
C ARG A 803 12.16 -4.20 3.89
N ASP A 804 10.87 -4.00 4.11
CA ASP A 804 10.30 -3.81 5.46
C ASP A 804 11.11 -2.84 6.34
N ILE A 805 11.43 -1.67 5.79
CA ILE A 805 12.35 -0.69 6.42
C ILE A 805 11.86 -0.18 7.79
N GLN A 806 10.59 -0.35 8.11
CA GLN A 806 10.00 -0.02 9.42
C GLN A 806 10.17 -1.12 10.47
N GLY A 807 10.74 -2.27 10.08
CA GLY A 807 11.08 -3.36 10.98
C GLY A 807 9.90 -4.21 11.45
N GLY A 808 9.29 -4.96 10.55
CA GLY A 808 8.24 -5.96 10.82
C GLY A 808 6.82 -5.45 10.64
N THR A 809 6.60 -4.33 9.94
CA THR A 809 5.25 -3.78 9.74
C THR A 809 4.58 -4.26 8.46
N THR A 810 5.35 -4.67 7.44
CA THR A 810 4.84 -5.27 6.20
C THR A 810 4.18 -6.62 6.46
N ALA A 811 4.63 -7.34 7.48
CA ALA A 811 4.00 -8.58 7.97
C ALA A 811 2.51 -8.42 8.31
N GLU A 812 2.12 -7.24 8.75
CA GLU A 812 0.76 -6.88 9.17
C GLU A 812 -0.11 -6.27 8.03
N GLY A 813 0.37 -6.32 6.80
CA GLY A 813 -0.20 -5.73 5.59
C GLY A 813 0.72 -4.68 4.96
N ILE A 814 0.56 -4.45 3.67
CA ILE A 814 1.28 -3.42 2.92
C ILE A 814 0.86 -2.01 3.36
N HIS A 815 1.58 -0.97 2.92
CA HIS A 815 1.24 0.42 3.18
C HIS A 815 0.72 1.10 1.90
N THR A 816 -0.59 1.11 1.70
CA THR A 816 -1.23 1.67 0.49
C THR A 816 -0.91 3.14 0.28
N GLY A 817 -0.83 3.93 1.37
CA GLY A 817 -0.52 5.35 1.31
C GLY A 817 0.85 5.64 0.68
N VAL A 818 1.94 5.01 1.16
CA VAL A 818 3.27 5.23 0.59
C VAL A 818 3.41 4.67 -0.81
N MET A 819 2.76 3.53 -1.11
CA MET A 819 2.76 2.97 -2.47
C MET A 819 2.17 3.95 -3.48
N ALA A 820 1.02 4.55 -3.16
CA ALA A 820 0.40 5.56 -4.00
C ALA A 820 1.21 6.86 -4.05
N ALA A 821 1.76 7.29 -2.91
CA ALA A 821 2.56 8.51 -2.83
C ALA A 821 3.84 8.44 -3.67
N THR A 822 4.50 7.28 -3.76
CA THR A 822 5.68 7.10 -4.65
C THR A 822 5.31 7.26 -6.11
N ILE A 823 4.14 6.75 -6.54
CA ILE A 823 3.62 6.96 -7.89
C ILE A 823 3.32 8.45 -8.10
N HIS A 824 2.63 9.08 -7.14
CA HIS A 824 2.33 10.51 -7.22
C HIS A 824 3.61 11.36 -7.35
N VAL A 825 4.62 11.14 -6.51
CA VAL A 825 5.89 11.87 -6.57
C VAL A 825 6.64 11.60 -7.89
N THR A 826 6.57 10.38 -8.43
CA THR A 826 7.10 10.08 -9.76
C THR A 826 6.50 11.00 -10.83
N LEU A 827 5.17 11.18 -10.80
CA LEU A 827 4.46 11.98 -11.80
C LEU A 827 4.49 13.48 -11.47
N ALA A 828 4.17 13.86 -10.23
CA ALA A 828 4.05 15.26 -9.86
C ALA A 828 5.41 15.95 -9.66
N THR A 829 6.40 15.22 -9.15
CA THR A 829 7.70 15.82 -8.80
C THR A 829 8.73 15.60 -9.91
N TYR A 830 8.99 14.37 -10.34
CA TYR A 830 10.04 14.11 -11.32
C TYR A 830 9.58 14.29 -12.77
N ALA A 831 8.36 13.86 -13.13
CA ALA A 831 7.79 14.25 -14.42
C ALA A 831 7.27 15.69 -14.42
N GLY A 832 7.12 16.30 -13.24
CA GLY A 832 6.71 17.70 -13.09
C GLY A 832 5.28 17.97 -13.51
N VAL A 833 4.39 16.97 -13.42
CA VAL A 833 2.97 17.11 -13.77
C VAL A 833 2.23 17.85 -12.66
N ASP A 834 1.66 19.01 -12.96
CA ASP A 834 0.77 19.73 -12.05
C ASP A 834 -0.63 19.84 -12.65
N THR A 835 -1.59 19.18 -11.99
CA THR A 835 -3.01 19.18 -12.34
C THR A 835 -3.85 20.13 -11.48
N ARG A 836 -3.23 20.86 -10.54
CA ARG A 836 -3.92 21.76 -9.59
C ARG A 836 -4.16 23.16 -10.16
N GLN A 837 -3.47 23.49 -11.25
CA GLN A 837 -3.63 24.76 -11.97
C GLN A 837 -4.78 24.68 -13.00
N LYS A 838 -5.17 25.81 -13.54
CA LYS A 838 -6.23 25.89 -14.56
C LYS A 838 -5.87 25.10 -15.83
N GLU A 839 -4.64 25.28 -16.32
CA GLU A 839 -4.08 24.52 -17.43
C GLU A 839 -3.16 23.45 -16.88
N LEU A 840 -3.26 22.22 -17.43
CA LEU A 840 -2.30 21.18 -17.16
C LEU A 840 -0.88 21.69 -17.45
N SER A 841 0.04 21.50 -16.55
CA SER A 841 1.43 21.88 -16.76
C SER A 841 2.39 20.72 -16.49
N ILE A 842 3.51 20.72 -17.22
CA ILE A 842 4.64 19.84 -16.95
C ILE A 842 5.94 20.62 -16.89
N CYS A 843 6.77 20.27 -15.91
CA CYS A 843 8.12 20.82 -15.73
C CYS A 843 9.07 19.66 -15.37
N PRO A 844 9.46 18.81 -16.34
CA PRO A 844 10.21 17.61 -16.07
C PRO A 844 11.58 17.89 -15.46
N ASN A 845 11.92 17.13 -14.41
CA ASN A 845 13.21 17.09 -13.76
C ASN A 845 13.54 15.66 -13.35
N LEU A 846 13.85 14.81 -14.34
CA LEU A 846 14.08 13.40 -14.11
C LEU A 846 15.38 13.19 -13.30
N PRO A 847 15.38 12.25 -12.35
CA PRO A 847 16.59 11.82 -11.67
C PRO A 847 17.67 11.37 -12.69
N GLU A 848 18.93 11.64 -12.41
CA GLU A 848 20.06 11.31 -13.31
C GLU A 848 20.12 9.80 -13.65
N HIS A 849 19.60 8.96 -12.77
CA HIS A 849 19.53 7.50 -12.92
C HIS A 849 18.48 7.05 -13.94
N TRP A 850 17.50 7.90 -14.28
CA TRP A 850 16.43 7.58 -15.23
C TRP A 850 16.78 8.13 -16.62
N GLN A 851 16.93 7.26 -17.59
CA GLN A 851 17.16 7.64 -18.99
C GLN A 851 15.89 8.14 -19.65
N ALA A 852 14.76 7.53 -19.31
CA ALA A 852 13.44 7.92 -19.79
C ALA A 852 12.35 7.50 -18.79
N LEU A 853 11.23 8.23 -18.85
CA LEU A 853 10.01 7.97 -18.10
C LEU A 853 8.82 8.05 -19.06
N ALA A 854 8.01 6.98 -19.16
CA ALA A 854 6.79 6.99 -19.97
C ALA A 854 5.59 6.57 -19.10
N PHE A 855 4.48 7.29 -19.26
CA PHE A 855 3.24 7.08 -18.53
C PHE A 855 2.05 7.70 -19.28
N GLN A 856 0.85 7.39 -18.82
CA GLN A 856 -0.37 8.08 -19.25
C GLN A 856 -1.28 8.36 -18.05
N PHE A 857 -2.13 9.36 -18.20
CA PHE A 857 -3.19 9.67 -17.25
C PHE A 857 -4.35 10.43 -17.90
N ILE A 858 -5.45 10.55 -17.18
CA ILE A 858 -6.64 11.27 -17.61
C ILE A 858 -6.73 12.59 -16.84
N HIS A 859 -6.94 13.69 -17.55
CA HIS A 859 -7.21 14.99 -16.94
C HIS A 859 -8.29 15.73 -17.74
N GLN A 860 -9.35 16.16 -17.07
CA GLN A 860 -10.52 16.85 -17.67
C GLN A 860 -11.07 16.12 -18.90
N GLY A 861 -11.16 14.78 -18.82
CA GLY A 861 -11.69 13.93 -19.87
C GLY A 861 -10.80 13.80 -21.11
N VAL A 862 -9.54 14.21 -21.03
CA VAL A 862 -8.50 14.01 -22.05
C VAL A 862 -7.49 13.00 -21.52
N THR A 863 -7.16 12.00 -22.35
CA THR A 863 -6.09 11.04 -22.05
C THR A 863 -4.78 11.56 -22.64
N TYR A 864 -3.81 11.81 -21.76
CA TYR A 864 -2.47 12.23 -22.15
C TYR A 864 -1.50 11.08 -22.04
N GLN A 865 -0.62 10.91 -23.03
CA GLN A 865 0.51 9.99 -23.02
C GLN A 865 1.80 10.81 -23.10
N PHE A 866 2.73 10.49 -22.21
CA PHE A 866 4.01 11.15 -22.09
C PHE A 866 5.15 10.17 -22.27
N SER A 867 6.18 10.59 -22.99
CA SER A 867 7.50 9.96 -23.02
C SER A 867 8.54 11.06 -22.80
N LEU A 868 9.15 11.04 -21.63
CA LEU A 868 10.08 12.06 -21.15
C LEU A 868 11.52 11.51 -21.17
N THR A 869 12.46 12.34 -21.56
CA THR A 869 13.90 12.09 -21.43
C THR A 869 14.52 13.22 -20.60
N GLN A 870 15.83 13.24 -20.40
CA GLN A 870 16.51 14.34 -19.72
C GLN A 870 16.40 15.70 -20.46
N THR A 871 16.06 15.69 -21.76
CA THR A 871 16.11 16.90 -22.62
C THR A 871 14.88 17.10 -23.49
N SER A 872 13.92 16.16 -23.49
CA SER A 872 12.76 16.28 -24.36
C SER A 872 11.53 15.55 -23.80
N ALA A 873 10.36 16.03 -24.18
CA ALA A 873 9.08 15.37 -23.96
C ALA A 873 8.38 15.09 -25.31
N THR A 874 7.96 13.86 -25.51
CA THR A 874 6.98 13.53 -26.56
C THR A 874 5.61 13.37 -25.90
N ILE A 875 4.62 14.15 -26.34
CA ILE A 875 3.31 14.23 -25.74
C ILE A 875 2.25 13.91 -26.80
N THR A 876 1.32 13.02 -26.46
CA THR A 876 0.16 12.71 -27.30
C THR A 876 -1.11 12.89 -26.47
N ALA A 877 -2.18 13.41 -27.06
CA ALA A 877 -3.49 13.51 -26.43
C ALA A 877 -4.54 12.85 -27.35
N ASP A 878 -5.60 12.28 -26.77
CA ASP A 878 -6.70 11.66 -27.52
C ASP A 878 -7.68 12.69 -28.12
N LYS A 879 -7.55 13.98 -27.73
CA LYS A 879 -8.36 15.11 -28.19
C LYS A 879 -7.49 16.31 -28.46
N ASP A 880 -8.01 17.27 -29.31
CA ASP A 880 -7.38 18.59 -29.47
C ASP A 880 -7.39 19.30 -28.09
N THR A 881 -6.24 19.75 -27.65
CA THR A 881 -6.06 20.39 -26.34
C THR A 881 -4.78 21.22 -26.29
N GLN A 882 -4.45 21.74 -25.12
CA GLN A 882 -3.21 22.47 -24.86
C GLN A 882 -2.72 22.21 -23.44
N LEU A 883 -1.42 22.35 -23.23
CA LEU A 883 -0.81 22.29 -21.89
C LEU A 883 0.40 23.22 -21.84
N LEU A 884 0.86 23.51 -20.64
CA LEU A 884 2.09 24.25 -20.40
C LEU A 884 3.28 23.28 -20.28
N VAL A 885 4.35 23.50 -21.03
CA VAL A 885 5.63 22.81 -20.89
C VAL A 885 6.66 23.85 -20.49
N GLN A 886 7.20 23.77 -19.27
CA GLN A 886 8.10 24.79 -18.70
C GLN A 886 7.58 26.22 -18.90
N GLY A 887 6.29 26.44 -18.66
CA GLY A 887 5.61 27.72 -18.78
C GLY A 887 5.24 28.14 -20.21
N ALA A 888 5.65 27.43 -21.26
CA ALA A 888 5.26 27.70 -22.64
C ALA A 888 3.99 26.94 -23.01
N LEU A 889 2.98 27.63 -23.56
CA LEU A 889 1.73 27.00 -23.99
C LEU A 889 1.93 26.23 -25.29
N ILE A 890 1.68 24.92 -25.25
CA ILE A 890 1.86 24.00 -26.38
C ILE A 890 0.51 23.45 -26.81
N PRO A 891 0.06 23.74 -28.04
CA PRO A 891 -1.14 23.12 -28.62
C PRO A 891 -0.84 21.69 -29.04
N LEU A 892 -1.77 20.78 -28.73
CA LEU A 892 -1.79 19.39 -29.15
C LEU A 892 -2.94 19.13 -30.10
N THR A 893 -2.66 18.36 -31.15
CA THR A 893 -3.68 17.84 -32.07
C THR A 893 -3.95 16.39 -31.74
N ALA A 894 -5.20 15.98 -31.68
CA ALA A 894 -5.64 14.63 -31.36
C ALA A 894 -4.82 13.56 -32.10
N GLU A 895 -4.36 12.57 -31.36
CA GLU A 895 -3.61 11.39 -31.83
C GLU A 895 -2.27 11.71 -32.55
N ARG A 896 -1.78 12.95 -32.46
CA ARG A 896 -0.51 13.35 -33.09
C ARG A 896 0.55 13.64 -32.03
N PRO A 897 1.65 12.88 -32.04
CA PRO A 897 2.77 13.14 -31.13
C PRO A 897 3.38 14.53 -31.37
N LYS A 898 3.62 15.24 -30.28
CA LYS A 898 4.30 16.54 -30.27
C LYS A 898 5.57 16.41 -29.47
N GLU A 899 6.71 16.61 -30.11
CA GLU A 899 8.00 16.67 -29.42
C GLU A 899 8.29 18.12 -29.01
N VAL A 900 8.72 18.28 -27.77
CA VAL A 900 9.15 19.54 -27.15
C VAL A 900 10.50 19.32 -26.48
N HIS A 901 11.49 20.14 -26.84
CA HIS A 901 12.80 20.13 -26.20
C HIS A 901 12.85 21.14 -25.07
N TYR A 902 13.49 20.78 -23.98
CA TYR A 902 13.72 21.63 -22.82
C TYR A 902 15.19 21.52 -22.35
N GLN A 903 15.63 22.52 -21.62
CA GLN A 903 17.04 22.63 -21.15
C GLN A 903 17.16 22.18 -19.70
#